data_0a56b4a3f8572ccc3b8d72b8a4e5bdca
#
_entry.id   0a56b4a3f8572ccc3b8d72b8a4e5bdca
#
_cell.length_a   1.000
_cell.length_b   1.000
_cell.length_c   1.000
_cell.angle_alpha   90.00
_cell.angle_beta   90.00
_cell.angle_gamma   90.00
#
_symmetry.space_group_name_H-M   'P 1'
#
loop_
_entity.id
_entity.type
_entity.pdbx_description
1 polymer ?
#
loop_
_entity_poly.entity_id
_entity_poly.type
_entity_poly.pdbx_seq_one_letter_code
_entity_poly.pdbx_strand_id
1 'polypeptide(L)'
;MNKRIILFLALATLIAGSAFAQNSQSGKARTKADKKAVPIHLASASIDSAADAAAIARMKHKMDSIRRHRPTVALVLAGGGAKGAAHVGALEYIEELGIPIDMVLGTSMGGLVGGLVAMGYSSKAIDTILTSTNWGVMLSDQVPVNKMSYMRRKYNETYFIRSPFRYESEEWERRQREDYITRKANETANPLTSSEMGQAYTANLISNLPDGYIYGYNVNNTINSLTVGYQDSMDFSDLPIPYCCVATDLVTMKAKYWTHGHLSDAMRATMSIPFFFTPVRKDGRIYIDGGTRNNFPTDMARAMGADYIIGVDLSQPRTYSEISGMANLLMQCISLMGKDAFDNNLPLADVYIHPDMSGMNMMSFDSASIAECLRRGYVAAQSQAEGLEAILQKVGPTKSRPLNNTPGINIHNRKVVIGNVVYEGIKTDIVSYFEKNSSIHKGHAYSSDDIEEELALMYGSGLFDQVSYSLYGDKEPFTLAFHCKRGPIHQFGFGLRFDTKTMLSAAFNIGLNRRKLSGFKADFSAVIGNNPSATVNVLYAFLNGPSVGLNIHTRYQTIEQYSAQTNLFEGFNTLTSWYNTVDLYSLTHSWRHGAIRLGVKFYVSPFERKTTFDPVYIWHQRYDTIQEGGTYIIDTIYYVADTLRRSWNGMRADSVNNWDHFVVAPYFEATYDNTDDSYFPTKGINARFRYDYYIYHYSYNDQWEQKVLHYFNKSNNINAHIKAAVPVAKAFTILPSLWLHSNITLYEDYLTDGIVPSWMESYIGGITPGRFYENQIPYIGYNMPHFFSYSHAEVVANIDFRWQIAPKDYISFTVAGFSTLAGDIDAEQSALYRLNTLTDYAFALQYGHKSFIGPILFNVHWSRYNQPSHWGVYLSAGFDF
;
A
#
# COMPACT_ATOMS: atom_id res chain seq x y z
N MET A 1 -25.64 -20.99 -21.48
CA MET A 1 -24.96 -21.02 -20.17
C MET A 1 -24.83 -22.48 -19.76
N ASN A 2 -23.63 -23.00 -19.80
CA ASN A 2 -23.36 -24.44 -19.73
C ASN A 2 -23.52 -24.98 -18.30
N LYS A 3 -24.20 -26.11 -18.12
CA LYS A 3 -24.45 -26.77 -16.81
C LYS A 3 -23.19 -26.99 -15.96
N ARG A 4 -22.00 -26.98 -16.55
CA ARG A 4 -20.71 -27.13 -15.87
C ARG A 4 -20.27 -25.86 -15.14
N ILE A 5 -20.64 -24.66 -15.60
CA ILE A 5 -20.37 -23.37 -14.93
C ILE A 5 -21.27 -23.23 -13.70
N ILE A 6 -22.52 -23.70 -13.80
CA ILE A 6 -23.44 -23.72 -12.66
C ILE A 6 -22.92 -24.68 -11.57
N LEU A 7 -22.31 -25.80 -11.96
CA LEU A 7 -21.74 -26.75 -10.99
C LEU A 7 -20.52 -26.19 -10.25
N PHE A 8 -19.69 -25.39 -10.94
CA PHE A 8 -18.53 -24.77 -10.33
C PHE A 8 -18.92 -23.62 -9.40
N LEU A 9 -19.89 -22.80 -9.77
CA LEU A 9 -20.47 -21.76 -8.91
C LEU A 9 -21.25 -22.40 -7.74
N ALA A 10 -21.95 -23.50 -7.95
CA ALA A 10 -22.62 -24.24 -6.91
C ALA A 10 -21.64 -24.90 -5.92
N LEU A 11 -20.47 -25.35 -6.38
CA LEU A 11 -19.44 -25.90 -5.50
C LEU A 11 -18.77 -24.80 -4.65
N ALA A 12 -18.56 -23.62 -5.22
CA ALA A 12 -18.05 -22.47 -4.49
C ALA A 12 -19.06 -21.92 -3.46
N THR A 13 -20.35 -21.94 -3.78
CA THR A 13 -21.43 -21.55 -2.85
C THR A 13 -21.72 -22.64 -1.81
N LEU A 14 -21.50 -23.91 -2.12
CA LEU A 14 -21.62 -25.00 -1.13
C LEU A 14 -20.50 -24.96 -0.09
N ILE A 15 -19.29 -24.56 -0.46
CA ILE A 15 -18.17 -24.36 0.47
C ILE A 15 -18.41 -23.12 1.34
N ALA A 16 -19.05 -22.07 0.82
CA ALA A 16 -19.45 -20.89 1.59
C ALA A 16 -20.74 -21.11 2.39
N GLY A 17 -21.68 -21.89 1.87
CA GLY A 17 -22.99 -22.14 2.47
C GLY A 17 -22.99 -23.17 3.60
N SER A 18 -22.05 -24.11 3.62
CA SER A 18 -21.93 -25.08 4.74
C SER A 18 -21.44 -24.44 6.05
N ALA A 19 -20.86 -23.22 5.97
CA ALA A 19 -20.48 -22.45 7.16
C ALA A 19 -21.65 -21.67 7.80
N PHE A 20 -22.77 -21.49 7.11
CA PHE A 20 -23.89 -20.68 7.57
C PHE A 20 -25.18 -21.45 7.96
N ALA A 21 -25.26 -22.75 7.69
CA ALA A 21 -26.52 -23.48 7.78
C ALA A 21 -26.69 -24.43 8.98
N GLN A 22 -25.87 -24.31 10.04
CA GLN A 22 -26.03 -25.16 11.22
C GLN A 22 -26.10 -24.38 12.52
N ASN A 23 -26.99 -23.39 12.62
CA ASN A 23 -27.33 -22.84 13.94
C ASN A 23 -28.79 -22.42 14.05
N SER A 24 -29.69 -23.39 14.03
CA SER A 24 -31.03 -23.24 14.61
C SER A 24 -31.53 -24.59 15.05
N GLN A 25 -31.21 -25.01 16.27
CA GLN A 25 -32.12 -25.70 17.18
C GLN A 25 -31.41 -26.13 18.48
N SER A 26 -32.08 -25.83 19.52
CA SER A 26 -32.14 -26.42 20.89
C SER A 26 -31.53 -25.56 21.99
N GLY A 27 -32.41 -24.74 22.55
CA GLY A 27 -32.27 -24.26 23.92
C GLY A 27 -32.51 -25.41 24.91
N LYS A 28 -31.49 -25.71 25.69
CA LYS A 28 -31.68 -26.33 27.02
C LYS A 28 -30.74 -25.68 28.03
N ALA A 29 -31.35 -25.05 29.01
CA ALA A 29 -30.66 -24.48 30.14
C ALA A 29 -29.79 -25.53 30.83
N ARG A 30 -28.52 -25.23 31.02
CA ARG A 30 -27.61 -25.93 31.90
C ARG A 30 -27.18 -25.01 33.04
N THR A 31 -27.39 -25.50 34.23
CA THR A 31 -27.08 -24.96 35.54
C THR A 31 -25.61 -24.58 35.69
N LYS A 32 -25.40 -23.45 36.39
CA LYS A 32 -24.11 -22.96 36.85
C LYS A 32 -23.28 -24.06 37.52
N ALA A 33 -22.16 -24.42 36.95
CA ALA A 33 -21.05 -25.05 37.63
C ALA A 33 -19.96 -23.99 37.84
N ASP A 34 -19.50 -23.86 39.05
CA ASP A 34 -18.48 -22.93 39.50
C ASP A 34 -17.20 -23.07 38.67
N LYS A 35 -16.91 -22.07 37.85
CA LYS A 35 -15.59 -21.92 37.28
C LYS A 35 -14.67 -21.35 38.34
N LYS A 36 -13.82 -22.21 38.93
CA LYS A 36 -12.63 -21.74 39.63
C LYS A 36 -11.80 -20.87 38.66
N ALA A 37 -11.74 -19.58 38.95
CA ALA A 37 -10.85 -18.66 38.26
C ALA A 37 -9.41 -19.14 38.47
N VAL A 38 -8.74 -19.49 37.36
CA VAL A 38 -7.28 -19.69 37.36
C VAL A 38 -6.67 -18.34 37.68
N PRO A 39 -5.85 -18.17 38.70
CA PRO A 39 -5.24 -16.91 39.01
C PRO A 39 -4.29 -16.54 37.87
N ILE A 40 -4.63 -15.48 37.10
CA ILE A 40 -3.70 -14.82 36.27
C ILE A 40 -2.67 -14.25 37.23
N HIS A 41 -1.43 -14.72 37.16
CA HIS A 41 -0.32 -14.14 37.87
C HIS A 41 -0.10 -12.71 37.32
N LEU A 42 -0.73 -11.73 37.94
CA LEU A 42 -0.44 -10.32 37.82
C LEU A 42 0.83 -10.02 38.64
N ALA A 43 1.96 -10.44 38.12
CA ALA A 43 3.25 -10.27 38.79
C ALA A 43 3.85 -8.87 38.67
N SER A 44 3.09 -7.83 38.36
CA SER A 44 3.63 -6.48 38.25
C SER A 44 2.70 -5.33 38.66
N ALA A 45 1.54 -5.62 39.19
CA ALA A 45 0.53 -4.60 39.52
C ALA A 45 0.88 -3.72 40.74
N SER A 46 1.96 -4.02 41.49
CA SER A 46 2.29 -3.32 42.75
C SER A 46 3.44 -2.31 42.65
N ILE A 47 4.15 -2.25 41.51
CA ILE A 47 5.42 -1.48 41.41
C ILE A 47 5.18 -0.04 40.98
N ASP A 48 4.16 0.22 40.14
CA ASP A 48 4.03 1.52 39.49
C ASP A 48 3.49 2.64 40.39
N SER A 49 2.64 2.39 41.34
CA SER A 49 2.06 3.44 42.18
C SER A 49 3.07 4.13 43.12
N ALA A 50 4.06 3.38 43.60
CA ALA A 50 5.12 3.94 44.42
C ALA A 50 6.14 4.74 43.60
N ALA A 51 6.47 4.26 42.40
CA ALA A 51 7.36 4.95 41.48
C ALA A 51 6.75 6.25 40.95
N ASP A 52 5.47 6.23 40.60
CA ASP A 52 4.74 7.43 40.15
C ASP A 52 4.64 8.48 41.29
N ALA A 53 4.32 8.06 42.52
CA ALA A 53 4.26 8.94 43.66
C ALA A 53 5.65 9.58 43.96
N ALA A 54 6.71 8.78 43.84
CA ALA A 54 8.08 9.30 44.03
C ALA A 54 8.47 10.28 42.92
N ALA A 55 8.07 10.04 41.68
CA ALA A 55 8.34 10.95 40.56
C ALA A 55 7.57 12.28 40.69
N ILE A 56 6.30 12.22 41.09
CA ILE A 56 5.52 13.44 41.41
C ILE A 56 6.16 14.22 42.55
N ALA A 57 6.64 13.53 43.58
CA ALA A 57 7.34 14.16 44.69
C ALA A 57 8.66 14.87 44.25
N ARG A 58 9.40 14.25 43.32
CA ARG A 58 10.61 14.89 42.73
C ARG A 58 10.25 16.12 41.91
N MET A 59 9.20 16.09 41.11
CA MET A 59 8.68 17.25 40.39
C MET A 59 8.36 18.40 41.36
N LYS A 60 7.59 18.08 42.40
CA LYS A 60 7.23 19.04 43.44
C LYS A 60 8.45 19.63 44.14
N HIS A 61 9.42 18.80 44.50
CA HIS A 61 10.68 19.25 45.10
C HIS A 61 11.44 20.22 44.19
N LYS A 62 11.45 19.99 42.88
CA LYS A 62 12.07 20.88 41.91
C LYS A 62 11.31 22.21 41.82
N MET A 63 9.97 22.18 41.82
CA MET A 63 9.15 23.40 41.87
C MET A 63 9.36 24.15 43.17
N ASP A 64 9.42 23.47 44.32
CA ASP A 64 9.69 24.05 45.61
C ASP A 64 11.08 24.73 45.66
N SER A 65 12.06 24.23 44.95
CA SER A 65 13.38 24.87 44.83
C SER A 65 13.29 26.20 44.06
N ILE A 66 12.54 26.25 42.94
CA ILE A 66 12.31 27.47 42.15
C ILE A 66 11.49 28.48 42.96
N ARG A 67 10.47 28.01 43.69
CA ARG A 67 9.58 28.84 44.52
C ARG A 67 10.30 29.63 45.59
N ARG A 68 11.48 29.19 46.06
CA ARG A 68 12.32 29.98 47.00
C ARG A 68 12.80 31.30 46.41
N HIS A 69 12.80 31.43 45.07
CA HIS A 69 13.30 32.60 44.37
C HIS A 69 12.20 33.39 43.67
N ARG A 70 11.21 32.72 43.16
CA ARG A 70 10.03 33.30 42.49
C ARG A 70 8.91 32.25 42.36
N PRO A 71 7.66 32.68 42.16
CA PRO A 71 6.58 31.78 41.90
C PRO A 71 6.84 30.93 40.63
N THR A 72 6.32 29.70 40.58
CA THR A 72 6.50 28.75 39.48
C THR A 72 5.35 28.84 38.48
N VAL A 73 5.66 28.64 37.20
CA VAL A 73 4.71 28.68 36.11
C VAL A 73 4.67 27.32 35.39
N ALA A 74 3.48 26.74 35.28
CA ALA A 74 3.22 25.55 34.47
C ALA A 74 2.49 25.94 33.21
N LEU A 75 2.90 25.32 32.07
CA LEU A 75 2.17 25.35 30.82
C LEU A 75 1.39 24.03 30.69
N VAL A 76 0.07 24.11 30.52
CA VAL A 76 -0.80 22.96 30.36
C VAL A 76 -1.47 22.98 28.99
N LEU A 77 -1.26 21.92 28.19
CA LEU A 77 -1.68 21.81 26.80
C LEU A 77 -2.69 20.67 26.64
N ALA A 78 -3.91 20.98 26.23
CA ALA A 78 -4.97 20.01 26.03
C ALA A 78 -4.76 19.16 24.77
N GLY A 79 -5.43 18.02 24.70
CA GLY A 79 -5.50 17.22 23.47
C GLY A 79 -6.44 17.83 22.43
N GLY A 80 -6.14 17.58 21.11
CA GLY A 80 -6.98 18.15 20.06
C GLY A 80 -6.66 17.69 18.63
N GLY A 81 -5.78 16.71 18.45
CA GLY A 81 -5.33 16.26 17.12
C GLY A 81 -4.69 17.38 16.32
N ALA A 82 -5.01 17.54 15.04
CA ALA A 82 -4.46 18.59 14.16
C ALA A 82 -4.61 20.01 14.72
N LYS A 83 -5.68 20.27 15.47
CA LYS A 83 -5.87 21.56 16.15
C LYS A 83 -4.75 21.91 17.13
N GLY A 84 -3.96 20.91 17.56
CA GLY A 84 -2.82 21.09 18.43
C GLY A 84 -1.72 22.00 17.89
N ALA A 85 -1.70 22.30 16.60
CA ALA A 85 -0.86 23.34 16.04
C ALA A 85 -1.10 24.72 16.70
N ALA A 86 -2.32 24.98 17.21
CA ALA A 86 -2.62 26.22 17.92
C ALA A 86 -1.84 26.36 19.24
N HIS A 87 -1.41 25.27 19.88
CA HIS A 87 -0.52 25.34 21.02
C HIS A 87 0.79 26.03 20.69
N VAL A 88 1.31 25.79 19.47
CA VAL A 88 2.59 26.36 19.03
C VAL A 88 2.45 27.87 18.79
N GLY A 89 1.33 28.31 18.20
CA GLY A 89 1.04 29.73 18.04
C GLY A 89 0.87 30.43 19.40
N ALA A 90 0.17 29.80 20.36
CA ALA A 90 0.06 30.32 21.70
C ALA A 90 1.44 30.40 22.44
N LEU A 91 2.26 29.35 22.23
CA LEU A 91 3.63 29.31 22.79
C LEU A 91 4.51 30.42 22.21
N GLU A 92 4.38 30.73 20.91
CA GLU A 92 5.12 31.81 20.25
C GLU A 92 4.89 33.16 20.98
N TYR A 93 3.62 33.51 21.26
CA TYR A 93 3.32 34.74 22.01
C TYR A 93 3.81 34.71 23.46
N ILE A 94 3.74 33.55 24.13
CA ILE A 94 4.25 33.39 25.50
C ILE A 94 5.79 33.57 25.54
N GLU A 95 6.49 33.01 24.53
CA GLU A 95 7.94 33.18 24.35
C GLU A 95 8.32 34.66 24.08
N GLU A 96 7.55 35.35 23.23
CA GLU A 96 7.77 36.79 22.94
C GLU A 96 7.66 37.66 24.18
N LEU A 97 6.72 37.36 25.08
CA LEU A 97 6.58 38.03 26.35
C LEU A 97 7.74 37.71 27.34
N GLY A 98 8.49 36.64 27.10
CA GLY A 98 9.58 36.19 27.95
C GLY A 98 9.09 35.56 29.26
N ILE A 99 7.91 34.97 29.32
CA ILE A 99 7.40 34.29 30.51
C ILE A 99 8.18 32.98 30.74
N PRO A 100 8.75 32.77 31.93
CA PRO A 100 9.44 31.54 32.27
C PRO A 100 8.41 30.38 32.39
N ILE A 101 8.67 29.27 31.70
CA ILE A 101 7.93 28.02 31.86
C ILE A 101 8.81 27.08 32.67
N ASP A 102 8.35 26.66 33.85
CA ASP A 102 9.08 25.81 34.80
C ASP A 102 8.67 24.34 34.70
N MET A 103 7.48 24.05 34.13
CA MET A 103 6.96 22.72 33.95
C MET A 103 5.96 22.70 32.79
N VAL A 104 5.93 21.62 32.03
CA VAL A 104 4.96 21.41 30.95
C VAL A 104 4.19 20.15 31.19
N LEU A 105 2.87 20.24 31.12
CA LEU A 105 1.99 19.08 31.12
C LEU A 105 1.14 19.05 29.85
N GLY A 106 0.84 17.86 29.32
CA GLY A 106 0.02 17.80 28.13
C GLY A 106 -0.66 16.44 27.92
N THR A 107 -1.71 16.47 27.10
CA THR A 107 -2.45 15.28 26.69
C THR A 107 -2.51 15.22 25.18
N SER A 108 -2.36 14.02 24.58
CA SER A 108 -2.46 13.81 23.12
C SER A 108 -1.48 14.72 22.36
N MET A 109 -1.96 15.52 21.39
CA MET A 109 -1.11 16.50 20.69
C MET A 109 -0.47 17.51 21.65
N GLY A 110 -1.17 17.92 22.71
CA GLY A 110 -0.57 18.77 23.75
C GLY A 110 0.58 18.07 24.49
N GLY A 111 0.53 16.75 24.65
CA GLY A 111 1.63 15.94 25.15
C GLY A 111 2.82 15.91 24.20
N LEU A 112 2.57 15.77 22.88
CA LEU A 112 3.63 15.81 21.86
C LEU A 112 4.32 17.18 21.81
N VAL A 113 3.55 18.26 21.66
CA VAL A 113 4.08 19.63 21.67
C VAL A 113 4.80 19.92 22.98
N GLY A 114 4.17 19.55 24.10
CA GLY A 114 4.77 19.73 25.44
C GLY A 114 6.08 18.98 25.63
N GLY A 115 6.19 17.76 25.08
CA GLY A 115 7.44 16.99 25.09
C GLY A 115 8.56 17.67 24.31
N LEU A 116 8.25 18.24 23.15
CA LEU A 116 9.21 19.02 22.36
C LEU A 116 9.66 20.28 23.12
N VAL A 117 8.73 21.03 23.70
CA VAL A 117 9.01 22.18 24.54
C VAL A 117 9.91 21.80 25.72
N ALA A 118 9.60 20.66 26.36
CA ALA A 118 10.36 20.16 27.51
C ALA A 118 11.82 19.83 27.18
N MET A 119 12.04 19.31 25.95
CA MET A 119 13.39 19.08 25.43
C MET A 119 14.14 20.36 24.99
N GLY A 120 13.46 21.52 24.96
CA GLY A 120 14.06 22.79 24.60
C GLY A 120 13.83 23.24 23.15
N TYR A 121 12.90 22.63 22.41
CA TYR A 121 12.47 23.13 21.09
C TYR A 121 11.75 24.48 21.27
N SER A 122 12.09 25.48 20.45
CA SER A 122 11.35 26.73 20.39
C SER A 122 10.06 26.59 19.60
N SER A 123 9.10 27.50 19.81
CA SER A 123 7.89 27.60 19.00
C SER A 123 8.18 27.57 17.51
N LYS A 124 9.16 28.34 17.06
CA LYS A 124 9.60 28.39 15.66
C LYS A 124 10.16 27.07 15.12
N ALA A 125 10.92 26.33 15.97
CA ALA A 125 11.42 25.01 15.58
C ALA A 125 10.26 24.01 15.43
N ILE A 126 9.29 24.04 16.35
CA ILE A 126 8.11 23.16 16.29
C ILE A 126 7.21 23.55 15.12
N ASP A 127 7.00 24.85 14.84
CA ASP A 127 6.29 25.31 13.65
C ASP A 127 6.92 24.74 12.37
N THR A 128 8.26 24.82 12.24
CA THR A 128 8.97 24.24 11.10
C THR A 128 8.70 22.74 10.96
N ILE A 129 8.70 21.98 12.06
CA ILE A 129 8.38 20.54 12.07
C ILE A 129 6.94 20.31 11.58
N LEU A 130 5.96 21.05 12.14
CA LEU A 130 4.54 20.90 11.80
C LEU A 130 4.25 21.22 10.34
N THR A 131 4.86 22.28 9.80
CA THR A 131 4.60 22.77 8.44
C THR A 131 5.37 22.01 7.37
N SER A 132 6.55 21.46 7.68
CA SER A 132 7.37 20.66 6.76
C SER A 132 6.95 19.18 6.69
N THR A 133 6.26 18.68 7.71
CA THR A 133 5.85 17.27 7.79
C THR A 133 4.79 16.91 6.76
N ASN A 134 5.02 15.82 6.02
CA ASN A 134 3.98 15.20 5.19
C ASN A 134 3.05 14.35 6.07
N TRP A 135 2.02 14.98 6.61
CA TRP A 135 1.08 14.36 7.54
C TRP A 135 0.32 13.18 6.94
N GLY A 136 0.09 13.17 5.62
CA GLY A 136 -0.56 12.04 4.95
C GLY A 136 0.27 10.76 5.01
N VAL A 137 1.60 10.88 4.92
CA VAL A 137 2.52 9.77 5.12
C VAL A 137 2.70 9.47 6.61
N MET A 138 2.89 10.51 7.43
CA MET A 138 3.10 10.40 8.87
C MET A 138 1.97 9.62 9.57
N LEU A 139 0.71 9.96 9.28
CA LEU A 139 -0.48 9.34 9.85
C LEU A 139 -0.92 8.09 9.08
N SER A 140 0.01 7.42 8.43
CA SER A 140 -0.20 6.14 7.76
C SER A 140 0.96 5.20 8.08
N ASP A 141 0.72 3.90 7.90
CA ASP A 141 1.79 2.89 7.95
C ASP A 141 2.36 2.62 6.56
N GLN A 142 2.17 3.56 5.63
CA GLN A 142 2.66 3.40 4.26
C GLN A 142 4.16 3.61 4.21
N VAL A 143 4.82 2.66 3.61
CA VAL A 143 6.22 2.76 3.23
C VAL A 143 6.27 3.19 1.76
N PRO A 144 7.19 4.06 1.38
CA PRO A 144 7.41 4.39 -0.02
C PRO A 144 7.53 3.12 -0.87
N VAL A 145 6.89 3.11 -2.02
CA VAL A 145 6.78 1.92 -2.88
C VAL A 145 8.17 1.37 -3.26
N ASN A 146 9.14 2.26 -3.47
CA ASN A 146 10.53 1.92 -3.74
C ASN A 146 11.29 1.31 -2.55
N LYS A 147 10.73 1.32 -1.35
CA LYS A 147 11.30 0.67 -0.16
C LYS A 147 10.67 -0.70 0.13
N MET A 148 9.63 -1.08 -0.63
CA MET A 148 8.98 -2.38 -0.50
C MET A 148 9.76 -3.46 -1.25
N SER A 149 9.70 -4.70 -0.75
CA SER A 149 10.17 -5.86 -1.50
C SER A 149 9.33 -6.04 -2.77
N TYR A 150 9.93 -6.54 -3.85
CA TYR A 150 9.27 -6.76 -5.13
C TYR A 150 7.93 -7.50 -5.00
N MET A 151 7.88 -8.58 -4.24
CA MET A 151 6.67 -9.38 -4.02
C MET A 151 5.58 -8.63 -3.25
N ARG A 152 5.95 -7.83 -2.24
CA ARG A 152 5.00 -7.02 -1.48
C ARG A 152 4.43 -5.90 -2.34
N ARG A 153 5.27 -5.27 -3.14
CA ARG A 153 4.87 -4.23 -4.07
C ARG A 153 3.80 -4.75 -5.05
N LYS A 154 4.06 -5.88 -5.71
CA LYS A 154 3.09 -6.49 -6.64
C LYS A 154 1.75 -6.80 -5.98
N TYR A 155 1.77 -7.31 -4.76
CA TYR A 155 0.55 -7.56 -4.01
C TYR A 155 -0.22 -6.27 -3.68
N ASN A 156 0.48 -5.21 -3.31
CA ASN A 156 -0.12 -3.92 -2.99
C ASN A 156 -0.69 -3.19 -4.20
N GLU A 157 -0.17 -3.48 -5.39
CA GLU A 157 -0.66 -2.97 -6.68
C GLU A 157 -1.93 -3.67 -7.18
N THR A 158 -2.28 -4.81 -6.59
CA THR A 158 -3.42 -5.64 -7.01
C THR A 158 -4.62 -5.48 -6.07
N TYR A 159 -4.37 -5.39 -4.76
CA TYR A 159 -5.44 -5.44 -3.75
C TYR A 159 -5.48 -4.17 -2.92
N PHE A 160 -6.63 -3.51 -2.84
CA PHE A 160 -6.79 -2.32 -2.00
C PHE A 160 -7.16 -2.66 -0.55
N ILE A 161 -7.92 -3.73 -0.32
CA ILE A 161 -8.10 -4.29 1.02
C ILE A 161 -7.09 -5.41 1.19
N ARG A 162 -6.26 -5.31 2.23
CA ARG A 162 -5.21 -6.26 2.57
C ARG A 162 -5.23 -6.49 4.06
N SER A 163 -5.88 -7.57 4.48
CA SER A 163 -6.00 -7.91 5.89
C SER A 163 -5.10 -9.10 6.22
N PRO A 164 -4.12 -8.94 7.12
CA PRO A 164 -3.42 -10.07 7.67
C PRO A 164 -4.35 -10.85 8.60
N PHE A 165 -4.25 -12.18 8.60
CA PHE A 165 -5.03 -13.03 9.49
C PHE A 165 -4.19 -14.18 10.03
N ARG A 166 -4.59 -14.69 11.19
CA ARG A 166 -4.09 -15.93 11.76
C ARG A 166 -5.15 -17.01 11.62
N TYR A 167 -4.71 -18.17 11.24
CA TYR A 167 -5.59 -19.34 11.22
C TYR A 167 -5.96 -19.78 12.66
N GLU A 168 -4.99 -19.57 13.58
CA GLU A 168 -5.12 -19.90 15.00
C GLU A 168 -4.52 -18.77 15.85
N SER A 169 -5.13 -18.49 17.01
CA SER A 169 -4.55 -17.52 17.95
C SER A 169 -3.30 -18.09 18.60
N GLU A 170 -2.34 -17.24 19.00
CA GLU A 170 -1.16 -17.68 19.77
C GLU A 170 -1.56 -18.39 21.06
N GLU A 171 -2.66 -17.94 21.65
CA GLU A 171 -3.20 -18.55 22.87
C GLU A 171 -3.79 -19.94 22.59
N TRP A 172 -4.43 -20.12 21.41
CA TRP A 172 -4.93 -21.44 20.99
C TRP A 172 -3.75 -22.38 20.67
N GLU A 173 -2.70 -21.93 19.98
CA GLU A 173 -1.48 -22.70 19.72
C GLU A 173 -0.80 -23.09 21.04
N ARG A 174 -0.75 -22.16 22.00
CA ARG A 174 -0.20 -22.45 23.34
C ARG A 174 -1.04 -23.48 24.07
N ARG A 175 -2.35 -23.32 24.10
CA ARG A 175 -3.28 -24.29 24.71
C ARG A 175 -3.19 -25.65 24.03
N GLN A 176 -3.13 -25.70 22.70
CA GLN A 176 -2.96 -26.95 21.96
C GLN A 176 -1.62 -27.65 22.30
N ARG A 177 -0.55 -26.89 22.49
CA ARG A 177 0.74 -27.46 22.94
C ARG A 177 0.64 -27.94 24.39
N GLU A 178 0.05 -27.16 25.27
CA GLU A 178 -0.17 -27.52 26.65
C GLU A 178 -1.10 -28.75 26.77
N ASP A 179 -2.20 -28.77 26.00
CA ASP A 179 -3.10 -29.90 25.89
C ASP A 179 -2.46 -31.13 25.26
N TYR A 180 -1.62 -30.93 24.22
CA TYR A 180 -0.86 -32.03 23.60
C TYR A 180 0.15 -32.64 24.57
N ILE A 181 0.85 -31.80 25.33
CA ILE A 181 1.79 -32.25 26.37
C ILE A 181 1.04 -32.96 27.47
N THR A 182 -0.11 -32.40 27.90
CA THR A 182 -0.96 -32.98 28.94
C THR A 182 -1.64 -34.30 28.49
N ARG A 183 -2.07 -34.37 27.21
CA ARG A 183 -2.66 -35.59 26.62
C ARG A 183 -1.63 -36.70 26.44
N LYS A 184 -0.41 -36.33 26.05
CA LYS A 184 0.68 -37.28 25.93
C LYS A 184 1.15 -37.80 27.28
N ALA A 185 0.95 -37.00 28.33
CA ALA A 185 1.16 -37.42 29.74
C ALA A 185 0.00 -38.27 30.31
N ASN A 186 -1.24 -38.10 29.78
CA ASN A 186 -2.43 -38.78 30.24
C ASN A 186 -3.16 -39.44 29.04
N GLU A 187 -2.95 -40.74 28.80
CA GLU A 187 -3.49 -41.49 27.63
C GLU A 187 -5.04 -41.58 27.54
N THR A 188 -5.82 -40.75 28.20
CA THR A 188 -7.28 -40.89 28.30
C THR A 188 -8.13 -39.70 27.90
N ALA A 189 -7.63 -38.74 27.10
CA ALA A 189 -8.42 -37.55 26.73
C ALA A 189 -9.17 -37.72 25.40
N ASN A 190 -10.52 -37.50 25.41
CA ASN A 190 -11.37 -37.50 24.23
C ASN A 190 -11.09 -36.30 23.28
N PRO A 191 -11.18 -36.48 21.96
CA PRO A 191 -11.03 -35.39 21.01
C PRO A 191 -12.18 -34.38 21.10
N LEU A 192 -11.86 -33.08 20.85
CA LEU A 192 -12.85 -31.99 20.80
C LEU A 192 -13.90 -32.26 19.72
N THR A 193 -15.16 -31.93 20.01
CA THR A 193 -16.25 -32.07 19.06
C THR A 193 -16.20 -30.97 17.97
N SER A 194 -16.74 -31.23 16.77
CA SER A 194 -16.80 -30.29 15.66
C SER A 194 -17.55 -28.99 16.00
N SER A 195 -18.45 -28.98 16.95
CA SER A 195 -19.19 -27.79 17.41
C SER A 195 -18.33 -26.86 18.29
N GLU A 196 -17.47 -27.44 19.11
CA GLU A 196 -16.54 -26.69 19.97
C GLU A 196 -15.42 -26.07 19.12
N MET A 197 -15.01 -26.74 18.05
CA MET A 197 -14.11 -26.14 17.04
C MET A 197 -14.78 -24.97 16.32
N GLY A 198 -16.03 -25.04 15.90
CA GLY A 198 -16.75 -23.97 15.22
C GLY A 198 -16.92 -22.71 16.08
N GLN A 199 -17.18 -22.84 17.37
CA GLN A 199 -17.27 -21.70 18.31
C GLN A 199 -15.89 -21.08 18.57
N ALA A 200 -14.83 -21.86 18.60
CA ALA A 200 -13.46 -21.36 18.72
C ALA A 200 -13.04 -20.58 17.47
N TYR A 201 -13.48 -20.99 16.27
CA TYR A 201 -13.17 -20.27 15.02
C TYR A 201 -13.81 -18.89 14.96
N THR A 202 -15.09 -18.74 15.34
CA THR A 202 -15.77 -17.44 15.30
C THR A 202 -15.23 -16.47 16.36
N ALA A 203 -14.94 -16.94 17.55
CA ALA A 203 -14.30 -16.14 18.60
C ALA A 203 -12.89 -15.71 18.20
N ASN A 204 -12.12 -16.58 17.53
CA ASN A 204 -10.78 -16.27 17.01
C ASN A 204 -10.79 -15.27 15.86
N LEU A 205 -11.82 -15.25 15.03
CA LEU A 205 -11.92 -14.29 13.93
C LEU A 205 -12.07 -12.86 14.46
N ILE A 206 -12.85 -12.66 15.50
CA ILE A 206 -13.06 -11.35 16.15
C ILE A 206 -11.83 -10.94 16.98
N SER A 207 -11.20 -11.87 17.69
CA SER A 207 -10.01 -11.59 18.50
C SER A 207 -8.76 -11.31 17.67
N ASN A 208 -8.77 -11.66 16.37
CA ASN A 208 -7.68 -11.41 15.44
C ASN A 208 -7.86 -10.13 14.61
N LEU A 209 -8.91 -9.33 14.85
CA LEU A 209 -9.00 -8.00 14.28
C LEU A 209 -7.88 -7.12 14.86
N PRO A 210 -7.30 -6.23 14.05
CA PRO A 210 -6.26 -5.31 14.52
C PRO A 210 -6.81 -4.39 15.60
N ASP A 211 -6.01 -4.14 16.64
CA ASP A 211 -6.35 -3.26 17.78
C ASP A 211 -6.54 -1.80 17.37
N GLY A 212 -6.14 -1.41 16.13
CA GLY A 212 -6.26 -0.08 15.56
C GLY A 212 -5.96 -0.10 14.08
N TYR A 213 -6.38 0.94 13.38
CA TYR A 213 -6.19 1.07 11.93
C TYR A 213 -4.73 1.40 11.55
N ILE A 214 -4.05 2.21 12.38
CA ILE A 214 -2.67 2.66 12.18
C ILE A 214 -1.79 2.06 13.28
N TYR A 215 -0.80 1.26 12.89
CA TYR A 215 0.20 0.73 13.83
C TYR A 215 1.16 1.81 14.33
N GLY A 216 1.29 2.92 13.58
CA GLY A 216 2.09 4.08 13.94
C GLY A 216 3.55 3.93 13.55
N TYR A 217 3.87 3.20 12.49
CA TYR A 217 5.24 3.03 12.01
C TYR A 217 5.94 4.37 11.79
N ASN A 218 5.37 5.24 10.95
CA ASN A 218 5.97 6.54 10.65
C ASN A 218 5.98 7.49 11.87
N VAL A 219 4.92 7.48 12.67
CA VAL A 219 4.80 8.28 13.88
C VAL A 219 5.87 7.89 14.90
N ASN A 220 6.06 6.59 15.17
CA ASN A 220 7.05 6.10 16.10
C ASN A 220 8.48 6.51 15.67
N ASN A 221 8.78 6.36 14.37
CA ASN A 221 10.10 6.73 13.85
C ASN A 221 10.35 8.23 13.98
N THR A 222 9.34 9.06 13.69
CA THR A 222 9.45 10.51 13.85
C THR A 222 9.62 10.91 15.33
N ILE A 223 8.82 10.34 16.24
CA ILE A 223 9.00 10.61 17.66
C ILE A 223 10.42 10.20 18.11
N ASN A 224 10.90 9.02 17.70
CA ASN A 224 12.25 8.55 18.04
C ASN A 224 13.33 9.48 17.50
N SER A 225 13.19 9.96 16.25
CA SER A 225 14.16 10.90 15.68
C SER A 225 14.17 12.26 16.37
N LEU A 226 13.01 12.73 16.85
CA LEU A 226 12.88 13.99 17.59
C LEU A 226 13.35 13.91 19.05
N THR A 227 13.35 12.70 19.63
CA THR A 227 13.73 12.45 21.03
C THR A 227 15.18 11.99 21.20
N VAL A 228 15.99 12.00 20.17
CA VAL A 228 17.41 11.64 20.25
C VAL A 228 18.15 12.58 21.21
N GLY A 229 18.95 11.98 22.08
CA GLY A 229 19.57 12.66 23.23
C GLY A 229 18.79 12.44 24.55
N TYR A 230 17.53 11.96 24.46
CA TYR A 230 16.67 11.62 25.60
C TYR A 230 16.04 10.23 25.38
N GLN A 231 16.77 9.33 24.71
CA GLN A 231 16.27 8.01 24.28
C GLN A 231 16.24 6.98 25.40
N ASP A 232 17.11 7.11 26.41
CA ASP A 232 17.15 6.18 27.52
C ASP A 232 16.01 6.41 28.52
N SER A 233 15.78 5.41 29.36
CA SER A 233 14.81 5.54 30.44
C SER A 233 15.32 6.57 31.46
N MET A 234 14.54 7.60 31.67
CA MET A 234 14.92 8.75 32.53
C MET A 234 13.76 9.26 33.38
N ASP A 235 14.08 10.06 34.35
CA ASP A 235 13.08 10.88 35.06
C ASP A 235 12.83 12.17 34.26
N PHE A 236 11.57 12.44 33.92
CA PHE A 236 11.22 13.61 33.10
C PHE A 236 11.38 14.94 33.86
N SER A 237 11.63 14.89 35.17
CA SER A 237 12.07 16.06 35.91
C SER A 237 13.46 16.52 35.51
N ASP A 238 14.30 15.66 34.93
CA ASP A 238 15.66 15.96 34.50
C ASP A 238 15.73 16.57 33.09
N LEU A 239 14.62 16.62 32.36
CA LEU A 239 14.53 17.37 31.12
C LEU A 239 14.83 18.88 31.36
N PRO A 240 15.27 19.62 30.33
CA PRO A 240 15.49 21.08 30.41
C PRO A 240 14.31 21.81 31.03
N ILE A 241 13.08 21.42 30.72
CA ILE A 241 11.86 21.81 31.43
C ILE A 241 11.18 20.51 31.89
N PRO A 242 10.89 20.36 33.21
CA PRO A 242 10.13 19.22 33.73
C PRO A 242 8.86 18.94 32.97
N TYR A 243 8.60 17.64 32.68
CA TYR A 243 7.54 17.23 31.78
C TYR A 243 6.68 16.14 32.37
N CYS A 244 5.38 16.19 32.05
CA CYS A 244 4.44 15.13 32.33
C CYS A 244 3.41 15.03 31.20
N CYS A 245 3.14 13.83 30.69
CA CYS A 245 2.01 13.63 29.79
C CYS A 245 1.04 12.59 30.32
N VAL A 246 -0.20 12.70 29.84
CA VAL A 246 -1.28 11.83 30.28
C VAL A 246 -1.58 10.77 29.22
N ALA A 247 -1.67 9.51 29.68
CA ALA A 247 -2.27 8.41 28.93
C ALA A 247 -3.37 7.77 29.79
N THR A 248 -4.18 6.91 29.19
CA THR A 248 -5.16 6.09 29.90
C THR A 248 -4.72 4.65 29.90
N ASP A 249 -4.63 4.05 31.07
CA ASP A 249 -4.38 2.63 31.24
C ASP A 249 -5.72 1.86 31.15
N LEU A 250 -5.89 1.08 30.09
CA LEU A 250 -7.11 0.29 29.87
C LEU A 250 -7.28 -0.84 30.88
N VAL A 251 -6.20 -1.35 31.46
CA VAL A 251 -6.26 -2.45 32.43
C VAL A 251 -6.84 -1.98 33.76
N THR A 252 -6.36 -0.83 34.23
CA THR A 252 -6.82 -0.24 35.50
C THR A 252 -7.96 0.77 35.34
N MET A 253 -8.24 1.20 34.09
CA MET A 253 -9.21 2.24 33.72
C MET A 253 -8.90 3.61 34.39
N LYS A 254 -7.64 3.88 34.70
CA LYS A 254 -7.18 5.12 35.33
C LYS A 254 -6.30 5.95 34.39
N ALA A 255 -6.22 7.25 34.68
CA ALA A 255 -5.21 8.09 34.05
C ALA A 255 -3.80 7.67 34.51
N LYS A 256 -2.89 7.53 33.60
CA LYS A 256 -1.45 7.36 33.83
C LYS A 256 -0.75 8.64 33.54
N TYR A 257 -0.09 9.20 34.54
CA TYR A 257 0.74 10.38 34.43
C TYR A 257 2.20 9.93 34.22
N TRP A 258 2.68 10.05 32.97
CA TRP A 258 4.02 9.68 32.60
C TRP A 258 5.01 10.78 33.05
N THR A 259 5.83 10.47 34.02
CA THR A 259 6.84 11.34 34.64
C THR A 259 8.24 10.73 34.60
N HIS A 260 8.35 9.49 34.12
CA HIS A 260 9.59 8.74 33.97
C HIS A 260 9.46 7.61 32.92
N GLY A 261 10.57 7.04 32.50
CA GLY A 261 10.66 5.99 31.51
C GLY A 261 11.21 6.48 30.18
N HIS A 262 10.90 5.80 29.08
CA HIS A 262 11.29 6.26 27.75
C HIS A 262 10.35 7.39 27.29
N LEU A 263 10.91 8.53 26.95
CA LEU A 263 10.13 9.70 26.53
C LEU A 263 9.31 9.43 25.26
N SER A 264 9.90 8.71 24.30
CA SER A 264 9.21 8.32 23.06
C SER A 264 7.97 7.45 23.31
N ASP A 265 8.05 6.50 24.26
CA ASP A 265 6.91 5.66 24.64
C ASP A 265 5.79 6.50 25.29
N ALA A 266 6.15 7.43 26.16
CA ALA A 266 5.19 8.32 26.81
C ALA A 266 4.48 9.22 25.80
N MET A 267 5.24 9.83 24.88
CA MET A 267 4.70 10.65 23.79
C MET A 267 3.83 9.81 22.83
N ARG A 268 4.21 8.58 22.55
CA ARG A 268 3.41 7.68 21.71
C ARG A 268 2.14 7.22 22.41
N ALA A 269 2.20 6.92 23.72
CA ALA A 269 1.06 6.49 24.51
C ALA A 269 0.00 7.58 24.61
N THR A 270 0.41 8.83 24.90
CA THR A 270 -0.53 9.95 25.08
C THR A 270 -1.34 10.27 23.82
N MET A 271 -0.84 9.95 22.62
CA MET A 271 -1.53 10.17 21.33
C MET A 271 -2.25 8.97 20.76
N SER A 272 -2.30 7.84 21.46
CA SER A 272 -2.90 6.59 20.96
C SER A 272 -4.42 6.64 20.98
N ILE A 273 -5.03 7.44 20.09
CA ILE A 273 -6.49 7.56 19.97
C ILE A 273 -7.08 6.20 19.63
N PRO A 274 -8.02 5.67 20.46
CA PRO A 274 -8.66 4.39 20.21
C PRO A 274 -9.25 4.28 18.80
N PHE A 275 -9.16 3.11 18.19
CA PHE A 275 -9.58 2.77 16.84
C PHE A 275 -8.73 3.36 15.71
N PHE A 276 -8.10 4.52 15.89
CA PHE A 276 -7.18 5.10 14.92
C PHE A 276 -5.78 4.51 15.08
N PHE A 277 -5.20 4.59 16.27
CA PHE A 277 -3.88 4.05 16.54
C PHE A 277 -3.96 2.78 17.40
N THR A 278 -3.04 1.85 17.13
CA THR A 278 -2.86 0.72 18.03
C THR A 278 -2.40 1.21 19.43
N PRO A 279 -2.94 0.63 20.50
CA PRO A 279 -2.50 0.97 21.86
C PRO A 279 -1.03 0.64 22.09
N VAL A 280 -0.39 1.40 22.98
CA VAL A 280 0.96 1.06 23.48
C VAL A 280 0.83 -0.02 24.54
N ARG A 281 1.49 -1.16 24.31
CA ARG A 281 1.55 -2.29 25.27
C ARG A 281 2.91 -2.34 25.91
N LYS A 282 2.96 -2.07 27.20
CA LYS A 282 4.21 -2.05 27.97
C LYS A 282 3.97 -2.53 29.41
N ASP A 283 4.87 -3.31 29.93
CA ASP A 283 4.88 -3.80 31.33
C ASP A 283 3.55 -4.42 31.77
N GLY A 284 2.93 -5.24 30.90
CA GLY A 284 1.66 -5.89 31.16
C GLY A 284 0.43 -4.97 31.12
N ARG A 285 0.58 -3.73 30.70
CA ARG A 285 -0.49 -2.73 30.58
C ARG A 285 -0.74 -2.32 29.15
N ILE A 286 -1.89 -1.69 28.92
CA ILE A 286 -2.36 -1.24 27.62
C ILE A 286 -2.73 0.23 27.75
N TYR A 287 -1.98 1.10 27.04
CA TYR A 287 -2.14 2.55 27.11
C TYR A 287 -2.79 3.08 25.83
N ILE A 288 -3.78 3.96 26.04
CA ILE A 288 -4.44 4.74 24.98
C ILE A 288 -4.34 6.22 25.29
N ASP A 289 -4.82 7.08 24.39
CA ASP A 289 -4.86 8.52 24.51
C ASP A 289 -5.45 8.97 25.88
N GLY A 290 -4.75 9.90 26.52
CA GLY A 290 -5.12 10.41 27.83
C GLY A 290 -6.41 11.22 27.86
N GLY A 291 -6.84 11.74 26.72
CA GLY A 291 -8.09 12.54 26.60
C GLY A 291 -9.34 11.78 27.03
N THR A 292 -9.29 10.44 27.09
CA THR A 292 -10.39 9.63 27.60
C THR A 292 -10.56 9.74 29.13
N ARG A 293 -9.56 10.25 29.87
CA ARG A 293 -9.60 10.39 31.33
C ARG A 293 -9.27 11.79 31.82
N ASN A 294 -8.24 12.44 31.31
CA ASN A 294 -7.84 13.78 31.71
C ASN A 294 -7.23 14.51 30.48
N ASN A 295 -8.07 15.25 29.76
CA ASN A 295 -7.64 16.00 28.57
C ASN A 295 -6.94 17.32 28.90
N PHE A 296 -7.08 17.83 30.15
CA PHE A 296 -6.55 19.13 30.57
C PHE A 296 -5.99 19.02 31.99
N PRO A 297 -4.75 18.52 32.18
CA PRO A 297 -4.21 18.08 33.50
C PRO A 297 -3.73 19.23 34.40
N THR A 298 -4.55 20.27 34.63
CA THR A 298 -4.26 21.37 35.50
C THR A 298 -4.26 20.97 36.98
N ASP A 299 -5.07 19.96 37.35
CA ASP A 299 -5.06 19.33 38.68
C ASP A 299 -3.69 18.76 39.02
N MET A 300 -3.09 18.05 38.05
CA MET A 300 -1.75 17.49 38.26
C MET A 300 -0.67 18.56 38.30
N ALA A 301 -0.80 19.61 37.49
CA ALA A 301 0.13 20.75 37.56
C ALA A 301 0.14 21.40 38.94
N ARG A 302 -1.03 21.59 39.57
CA ARG A 302 -1.14 22.06 40.97
C ARG A 302 -0.53 21.07 41.94
N ALA A 303 -0.84 19.77 41.81
CA ALA A 303 -0.29 18.74 42.68
C ALA A 303 1.25 18.67 42.62
N MET A 304 1.81 18.91 41.44
CA MET A 304 3.26 18.98 41.20
C MET A 304 3.89 20.31 41.63
N GLY A 305 3.09 21.28 42.12
CA GLY A 305 3.62 22.50 42.75
C GLY A 305 3.65 23.74 41.87
N ALA A 306 2.80 23.83 40.84
CA ALA A 306 2.65 25.06 40.07
C ALA A 306 1.92 26.13 40.86
N ASP A 307 2.51 27.36 40.97
CA ASP A 307 1.85 28.53 41.54
C ASP A 307 0.92 29.20 40.51
N TYR A 308 1.35 29.28 39.26
CA TYR A 308 0.56 29.80 38.16
C TYR A 308 0.47 28.75 37.06
N ILE A 309 -0.71 28.64 36.45
CA ILE A 309 -1.02 27.71 35.34
C ILE A 309 -1.51 28.53 34.15
N ILE A 310 -0.76 28.46 33.04
CA ILE A 310 -1.18 28.93 31.75
C ILE A 310 -1.72 27.69 31.00
N GLY A 311 -3.02 27.65 30.78
CA GLY A 311 -3.70 26.52 30.13
C GLY A 311 -4.16 26.86 28.73
N VAL A 312 -3.80 26.04 27.77
CA VAL A 312 -4.27 26.15 26.36
C VAL A 312 -5.21 25.01 26.05
N ASP A 313 -6.47 25.31 25.78
CA ASP A 313 -7.53 24.35 25.48
C ASP A 313 -8.04 24.49 24.05
N LEU A 314 -8.27 23.37 23.40
CA LEU A 314 -8.73 23.27 22.00
C LEU A 314 -10.12 22.68 21.87
N SER A 315 -10.81 22.50 22.99
CA SER A 315 -12.19 21.97 22.99
C SER A 315 -13.14 22.92 22.27
N GLN A 316 -14.10 22.37 21.55
CA GLN A 316 -15.17 23.13 20.91
C GLN A 316 -16.46 22.35 21.05
N PRO A 317 -17.58 22.99 21.39
CA PRO A 317 -18.90 22.39 21.29
C PRO A 317 -19.16 21.98 19.83
N ARG A 318 -19.66 20.78 19.63
CA ARG A 318 -20.04 20.30 18.31
C ARG A 318 -21.51 20.54 18.07
N THR A 319 -21.85 20.92 16.84
CA THR A 319 -23.23 21.03 16.37
C THR A 319 -23.80 19.65 16.05
N TYR A 320 -25.12 19.55 15.99
CA TYR A 320 -25.81 18.30 15.64
C TYR A 320 -25.35 17.72 14.30
N SER A 321 -25.11 18.57 13.30
CA SER A 321 -24.66 18.16 11.96
C SER A 321 -23.23 17.61 11.96
N GLU A 322 -22.37 18.06 12.86
CA GLU A 322 -20.97 17.59 12.98
C GLU A 322 -20.84 16.21 13.65
N ILE A 323 -21.89 15.76 14.36
CA ILE A 323 -21.92 14.43 15.01
C ILE A 323 -22.50 13.37 14.06
N SER A 324 -22.47 13.59 12.75
CA SER A 324 -22.94 12.62 11.77
C SER A 324 -21.87 11.58 11.44
N GLY A 325 -22.26 10.32 11.26
CA GLY A 325 -21.39 9.21 10.89
C GLY A 325 -20.68 8.54 12.09
N MET A 326 -20.29 7.28 11.89
CA MET A 326 -19.72 6.41 12.95
C MET A 326 -18.46 7.00 13.57
N ALA A 327 -17.56 7.55 12.76
CA ALA A 327 -16.27 8.10 13.25
C ALA A 327 -16.49 9.31 14.17
N ASN A 328 -17.37 10.24 13.78
CA ASN A 328 -17.66 11.44 14.57
C ASN A 328 -18.42 11.08 15.87
N LEU A 329 -19.30 10.08 15.81
CA LEU A 329 -20.00 9.56 16.99
C LEU A 329 -19.00 8.94 17.99
N LEU A 330 -18.08 8.08 17.51
CA LEU A 330 -17.04 7.49 18.36
C LEU A 330 -16.15 8.57 18.98
N MET A 331 -15.73 9.55 18.23
CA MET A 331 -14.92 10.68 18.73
C MET A 331 -15.68 11.50 19.77
N GLN A 332 -16.99 11.67 19.61
CA GLN A 332 -17.83 12.35 20.61
C GLN A 332 -17.94 11.52 21.91
N CYS A 333 -18.12 10.21 21.78
CA CYS A 333 -18.10 9.31 22.96
C CYS A 333 -16.77 9.37 23.71
N ILE A 334 -15.63 9.39 22.98
CA ILE A 334 -14.30 9.54 23.59
C ILE A 334 -14.20 10.89 24.33
N SER A 335 -14.68 11.97 23.72
CA SER A 335 -14.67 13.31 24.36
C SER A 335 -15.53 13.37 25.62
N LEU A 336 -16.68 12.68 25.63
CA LEU A 336 -17.56 12.59 26.81
C LEU A 336 -16.89 11.90 28.00
N MET A 337 -16.03 10.87 27.75
CA MET A 337 -15.38 10.11 28.83
C MET A 337 -14.46 10.96 29.70
N GLY A 338 -13.85 12.00 29.17
CA GLY A 338 -12.97 12.93 29.88
C GLY A 338 -13.63 14.24 30.35
N LYS A 339 -14.94 14.42 30.09
CA LYS A 339 -15.62 15.71 30.32
C LYS A 339 -15.66 16.15 31.77
N ASP A 340 -15.96 15.26 32.69
CA ASP A 340 -16.04 15.58 34.12
C ASP A 340 -14.68 16.03 34.67
N ALA A 341 -13.58 15.37 34.28
CA ALA A 341 -12.24 15.78 34.66
C ALA A 341 -11.91 17.16 34.08
N PHE A 342 -12.28 17.42 32.82
CA PHE A 342 -12.08 18.71 32.17
C PHE A 342 -12.79 19.84 32.92
N ASP A 343 -14.08 19.67 33.26
CA ASP A 343 -14.88 20.69 33.95
C ASP A 343 -14.35 21.01 35.36
N ASN A 344 -13.80 20.01 36.06
CA ASN A 344 -13.17 20.20 37.36
C ASN A 344 -11.81 20.88 37.26
N ASN A 345 -11.11 20.67 36.14
CA ASN A 345 -9.76 21.17 35.94
C ASN A 345 -9.69 22.60 35.36
N LEU A 346 -10.72 22.98 34.58
CA LEU A 346 -10.78 24.28 33.94
C LEU A 346 -10.59 25.46 34.91
N PRO A 347 -11.25 25.50 36.11
CA PRO A 347 -11.11 26.61 37.05
C PRO A 347 -9.70 26.70 37.71
N LEU A 348 -8.85 25.69 37.54
CA LEU A 348 -7.50 25.68 38.10
C LEU A 348 -6.46 26.46 37.27
N ALA A 349 -6.82 26.81 36.04
CA ALA A 349 -5.96 27.64 35.18
C ALA A 349 -6.06 29.11 35.59
N ASP A 350 -4.91 29.81 35.81
CA ASP A 350 -4.87 31.24 36.11
C ASP A 350 -5.04 32.08 34.85
N VAL A 351 -4.47 31.61 33.74
CA VAL A 351 -4.71 32.18 32.40
C VAL A 351 -5.22 31.06 31.50
N TYR A 352 -6.41 31.24 30.97
CA TYR A 352 -7.07 30.31 30.09
C TYR A 352 -7.07 30.84 28.65
N ILE A 353 -6.26 30.19 27.80
CA ILE A 353 -6.15 30.47 26.37
C ILE A 353 -7.01 29.49 25.61
N HIS A 354 -8.05 30.01 24.95
CA HIS A 354 -9.01 29.20 24.22
C HIS A 354 -9.17 29.71 22.78
N PRO A 355 -8.34 29.20 21.84
CA PRO A 355 -8.46 29.57 20.44
C PRO A 355 -9.83 29.11 19.87
N ASP A 356 -10.47 29.94 19.06
CA ASP A 356 -11.66 29.54 18.30
C ASP A 356 -11.27 28.50 17.23
N MET A 357 -11.61 27.24 17.45
CA MET A 357 -11.36 26.12 16.54
C MET A 357 -12.60 25.78 15.70
N SER A 358 -13.61 26.69 15.59
CA SER A 358 -14.78 26.47 14.75
C SER A 358 -14.36 26.23 13.30
N GLY A 359 -14.96 25.22 12.66
CA GLY A 359 -14.62 24.77 11.32
C GLY A 359 -13.34 23.96 11.18
N MET A 360 -12.54 23.78 12.25
CA MET A 360 -11.34 22.94 12.25
C MET A 360 -11.64 21.54 12.72
N ASN A 361 -11.19 20.54 11.94
CA ASN A 361 -11.34 19.13 12.31
C ASN A 361 -10.05 18.62 12.97
N MET A 362 -10.18 17.68 13.89
CA MET A 362 -9.05 16.99 14.55
C MET A 362 -8.13 16.23 13.57
N MET A 363 -8.64 15.92 12.36
CA MET A 363 -7.89 15.18 11.32
C MET A 363 -7.46 16.08 10.15
N SER A 364 -7.66 17.39 10.23
CA SER A 364 -7.27 18.35 9.17
C SER A 364 -5.78 18.72 9.30
N PHE A 365 -4.93 17.81 8.86
CA PHE A 365 -3.47 17.98 8.86
C PHE A 365 -2.93 18.56 7.54
N ASP A 366 -3.76 19.23 6.75
CA ASP A 366 -3.28 19.96 5.57
C ASP A 366 -2.57 21.27 5.98
N SER A 367 -1.68 21.74 5.10
CA SER A 367 -0.84 22.91 5.41
C SER A 367 -1.64 24.19 5.69
N ALA A 368 -2.79 24.37 5.04
CA ALA A 368 -3.64 25.56 5.26
C ALA A 368 -4.32 25.51 6.63
N SER A 369 -4.85 24.33 7.00
CA SER A 369 -5.45 24.11 8.34
C SER A 369 -4.42 24.27 9.45
N ILE A 370 -3.20 23.74 9.27
CA ILE A 370 -2.12 23.91 10.26
C ILE A 370 -1.75 25.39 10.42
N ALA A 371 -1.54 26.10 9.31
CA ALA A 371 -1.21 27.54 9.36
C ALA A 371 -2.30 28.37 10.03
N GLU A 372 -3.56 28.06 9.76
CA GLU A 372 -4.69 28.75 10.40
C GLU A 372 -4.79 28.41 11.89
N CYS A 373 -4.53 27.17 12.32
CA CYS A 373 -4.47 26.83 13.73
C CYS A 373 -3.34 27.59 14.47
N LEU A 374 -2.14 27.66 13.88
CA LEU A 374 -1.03 28.45 14.41
C LEU A 374 -1.45 29.92 14.64
N ARG A 375 -2.02 30.57 13.61
CA ARG A 375 -2.50 31.93 13.68
C ARG A 375 -3.56 32.13 14.77
N ARG A 376 -4.55 31.22 14.86
CA ARG A 376 -5.60 31.32 15.88
C ARG A 376 -5.05 31.14 17.30
N GLY A 377 -4.08 30.25 17.48
CA GLY A 377 -3.39 30.05 18.73
C GLY A 377 -2.69 31.32 19.22
N TYR A 378 -1.93 31.97 18.32
CA TYR A 378 -1.26 33.22 18.60
C TYR A 378 -2.25 34.33 18.98
N VAL A 379 -3.29 34.53 18.19
CA VAL A 379 -4.32 35.58 18.47
C VAL A 379 -5.05 35.31 19.79
N ALA A 380 -5.35 34.06 20.12
CA ALA A 380 -5.98 33.73 21.39
C ALA A 380 -5.06 34.00 22.59
N ALA A 381 -3.76 33.72 22.49
CA ALA A 381 -2.80 34.07 23.53
C ALA A 381 -2.67 35.57 23.65
N GLN A 382 -2.59 36.30 22.56
CA GLN A 382 -2.56 37.75 22.54
C GLN A 382 -3.81 38.38 23.18
N SER A 383 -4.98 37.76 23.01
CA SER A 383 -6.22 38.21 23.66
C SER A 383 -6.18 38.11 25.21
N GLN A 384 -5.29 37.28 25.74
CA GLN A 384 -5.03 37.08 27.18
C GLN A 384 -3.79 37.86 27.66
N ALA A 385 -3.33 38.86 26.91
CA ALA A 385 -2.12 39.63 27.21
C ALA A 385 -2.11 40.17 28.65
N GLU A 386 -3.22 40.77 29.11
CA GLU A 386 -3.34 41.33 30.47
C GLU A 386 -3.05 40.26 31.55
N GLY A 387 -3.63 39.09 31.42
CA GLY A 387 -3.42 37.97 32.34
C GLY A 387 -1.99 37.42 32.30
N LEU A 388 -1.42 37.31 31.08
CA LEU A 388 -0.03 36.88 30.91
C LEU A 388 0.96 37.88 31.44
N GLU A 389 0.78 39.18 31.19
CA GLU A 389 1.59 40.26 31.75
C GLU A 389 1.50 40.33 33.29
N ALA A 390 0.31 40.10 33.86
CA ALA A 390 0.15 40.03 35.31
C ALA A 390 0.94 38.85 35.93
N ILE A 391 1.04 37.71 35.25
CA ILE A 391 1.92 36.62 35.65
C ILE A 391 3.37 37.06 35.53
N LEU A 392 3.77 37.68 34.41
CA LEU A 392 5.12 38.14 34.15
C LEU A 392 5.60 39.12 35.22
N GLN A 393 4.77 40.08 35.63
CA GLN A 393 5.08 41.03 36.72
C GLN A 393 5.39 40.33 38.05
N LYS A 394 4.72 39.19 38.32
CA LYS A 394 4.91 38.46 39.58
C LYS A 394 6.12 37.53 39.55
N VAL A 395 6.41 36.94 38.39
CA VAL A 395 7.51 35.95 38.25
C VAL A 395 8.83 36.62 37.79
N GLY A 396 8.74 37.82 37.21
CA GLY A 396 9.85 38.51 36.58
C GLY A 396 10.27 37.95 35.23
N PRO A 397 10.81 38.79 34.33
CA PRO A 397 11.29 38.31 33.06
C PRO A 397 12.48 37.38 33.25
N THR A 398 12.43 36.23 32.59
CA THR A 398 13.61 35.40 32.48
C THR A 398 14.54 36.08 31.48
N LYS A 399 15.79 36.30 31.82
CA LYS A 399 16.86 36.43 30.83
C LYS A 399 16.78 35.21 30.02
N SER A 400 16.39 35.33 28.73
CA SER A 400 16.08 34.24 27.81
C SER A 400 17.01 33.06 28.11
N ARG A 401 16.45 31.92 28.56
CA ARG A 401 17.18 30.67 28.38
C ARG A 401 17.52 30.69 26.90
N PRO A 402 18.79 30.49 26.52
CA PRO A 402 19.03 30.13 25.15
C PRO A 402 18.20 28.85 24.94
N LEU A 403 17.02 29.00 24.42
CA LEU A 403 16.30 27.92 23.81
C LEU A 403 17.28 27.45 22.74
N ASN A 404 18.04 26.41 23.09
CA ASN A 404 18.95 25.83 22.15
C ASN A 404 18.09 25.43 20.99
N ASN A 405 18.19 26.12 19.86
CA ASN A 405 17.57 25.72 18.61
C ASN A 405 18.05 24.33 18.14
N THR A 406 18.91 23.73 18.92
CA THR A 406 19.45 22.37 18.78
C THR A 406 19.23 21.65 20.10
N PRO A 407 18.01 21.10 20.35
CA PRO A 407 17.82 20.19 21.46
C PRO A 407 18.65 18.95 21.19
N GLY A 408 19.41 18.50 22.15
CA GLY A 408 20.15 17.26 22.14
C GLY A 408 20.89 16.96 20.84
N ILE A 409 21.23 15.73 20.59
CA ILE A 409 21.81 15.31 19.32
C ILE A 409 20.66 15.18 18.30
N ASN A 410 20.36 16.25 17.55
CA ASN A 410 19.43 16.14 16.43
C ASN A 410 20.11 15.38 15.28
N ILE A 411 19.81 14.09 15.15
CA ILE A 411 20.40 13.22 14.12
C ILE A 411 19.83 13.48 12.72
N HIS A 412 18.82 14.33 12.54
CA HIS A 412 18.43 14.74 11.19
C HIS A 412 19.55 15.49 10.46
N ASN A 413 20.35 16.25 11.21
CA ASN A 413 21.46 17.03 10.66
C ASN A 413 22.84 16.52 11.08
N ARG A 414 22.93 15.44 11.85
CA ARG A 414 24.19 14.90 12.38
C ARG A 414 24.19 13.37 12.21
N LYS A 415 25.37 12.84 11.84
CA LYS A 415 25.61 11.40 11.87
C LYS A 415 26.10 11.00 13.26
N VAL A 416 25.59 9.90 13.76
CA VAL A 416 26.00 9.27 15.02
C VAL A 416 26.70 7.95 14.79
N VAL A 417 27.72 7.67 15.58
CA VAL A 417 28.50 6.41 15.46
C VAL A 417 27.73 5.28 16.14
N ILE A 418 27.46 4.20 15.38
CA ILE A 418 26.82 2.99 15.88
C ILE A 418 27.87 1.96 16.24
N GLY A 419 28.01 1.67 17.53
CA GLY A 419 28.97 0.69 18.07
C GLY A 419 28.46 -0.75 18.02
N ASN A 420 27.15 -0.94 18.21
CA ASN A 420 26.50 -2.24 18.18
C ASN A 420 25.09 -2.15 17.57
N VAL A 421 24.64 -3.25 16.97
CA VAL A 421 23.29 -3.40 16.41
C VAL A 421 22.64 -4.61 17.06
N VAL A 422 21.42 -4.44 17.57
CA VAL A 422 20.65 -5.48 18.24
C VAL A 422 19.26 -5.57 17.58
N TYR A 423 18.77 -6.79 17.39
CA TYR A 423 17.44 -7.05 16.85
C TYR A 423 16.60 -7.75 17.91
N GLU A 424 15.55 -7.10 18.37
CA GLU A 424 14.66 -7.61 19.40
C GLU A 424 13.34 -8.14 18.80
N GLY A 425 12.75 -9.17 19.42
CA GLY A 425 11.47 -9.74 19.00
C GLY A 425 11.53 -10.69 17.80
N ILE A 426 12.72 -11.07 17.31
CA ILE A 426 12.90 -12.01 16.20
C ILE A 426 13.88 -13.13 16.52
N LYS A 427 13.77 -14.21 15.74
CA LYS A 427 14.62 -15.41 15.90
C LYS A 427 16.01 -15.19 15.29
N THR A 428 17.00 -15.92 15.77
CA THR A 428 18.42 -15.82 15.36
C THR A 428 18.65 -16.01 13.87
N ASP A 429 17.89 -16.92 13.23
CA ASP A 429 18.00 -17.15 11.77
C ASP A 429 17.57 -15.92 10.96
N ILE A 430 16.52 -15.24 11.43
CA ILE A 430 16.02 -13.99 10.83
C ILE A 430 16.97 -12.83 11.12
N VAL A 431 17.56 -12.78 12.33
CA VAL A 431 18.62 -11.80 12.66
C VAL A 431 19.76 -11.90 11.67
N SER A 432 20.29 -13.09 11.48
CA SER A 432 21.42 -13.34 10.55
C SER A 432 21.09 -12.93 9.10
N TYR A 433 19.83 -13.07 8.68
CA TYR A 433 19.39 -12.60 7.37
C TYR A 433 19.45 -11.06 7.27
N PHE A 434 18.93 -10.34 8.28
CA PHE A 434 18.96 -8.89 8.26
C PHE A 434 20.38 -8.35 8.42
N GLU A 435 21.20 -8.88 9.33
CA GLU A 435 22.61 -8.50 9.48
C GLU A 435 23.39 -8.62 8.17
N LYS A 436 23.17 -9.70 7.42
CA LYS A 436 23.86 -9.93 6.13
C LYS A 436 23.43 -8.94 5.05
N ASN A 437 22.17 -8.48 5.08
CA ASN A 437 21.59 -7.62 4.05
C ASN A 437 21.46 -6.16 4.49
N SER A 438 21.83 -5.83 5.72
CA SER A 438 21.78 -4.48 6.28
C SER A 438 22.84 -3.57 5.69
N SER A 439 22.49 -2.31 5.51
CA SER A 439 23.42 -1.23 5.19
C SER A 439 24.10 -0.65 6.45
N ILE A 440 23.60 -1.01 7.63
CA ILE A 440 24.11 -0.51 8.92
C ILE A 440 25.21 -1.45 9.44
N HIS A 441 26.42 -0.95 9.53
CA HIS A 441 27.58 -1.68 10.02
C HIS A 441 28.16 -1.06 11.28
N LYS A 442 28.67 -1.91 12.19
CA LYS A 442 29.30 -1.47 13.45
C LYS A 442 30.50 -0.57 13.18
N GLY A 443 30.66 0.48 14.00
CA GLY A 443 31.77 1.41 13.91
C GLY A 443 31.62 2.53 12.89
N HIS A 444 30.50 2.63 12.17
CA HIS A 444 30.25 3.66 11.18
C HIS A 444 29.22 4.67 11.68
N ALA A 445 29.24 5.87 11.08
CA ALA A 445 28.36 6.97 11.45
C ALA A 445 27.18 7.05 10.49
N TYR A 446 25.95 7.12 11.03
CA TYR A 446 24.69 7.14 10.31
C TYR A 446 23.82 8.33 10.74
N SER A 447 23.06 8.88 9.80
CA SER A 447 21.97 9.84 10.06
C SER A 447 20.67 9.09 10.42
N SER A 448 19.66 9.83 10.88
CA SER A 448 18.32 9.26 11.04
C SER A 448 17.77 8.72 9.73
N ASP A 449 18.02 9.41 8.61
CA ASP A 449 17.57 8.99 7.29
C ASP A 449 18.16 7.64 6.89
N ASP A 450 19.44 7.40 7.19
CA ASP A 450 20.09 6.10 6.94
C ASP A 450 19.43 4.98 7.77
N ILE A 451 19.12 5.25 9.04
CA ILE A 451 18.44 4.29 9.94
C ILE A 451 16.99 4.05 9.50
N GLU A 452 16.27 5.11 9.14
CA GLU A 452 14.89 5.02 8.65
C GLU A 452 14.81 4.29 7.30
N GLU A 453 15.85 4.41 6.47
CA GLU A 453 15.95 3.61 5.26
C GLU A 453 16.04 2.11 5.57
N GLU A 454 16.86 1.72 6.55
CA GLU A 454 16.96 0.33 6.99
C GLU A 454 15.64 -0.18 7.58
N LEU A 455 14.99 0.62 8.43
CA LEU A 455 13.66 0.32 8.96
C LEU A 455 12.61 0.12 7.86
N ALA A 456 12.61 0.99 6.86
CA ALA A 456 11.68 0.90 5.73
C ALA A 456 11.87 -0.40 4.95
N LEU A 457 13.10 -0.90 4.83
CA LEU A 457 13.39 -2.19 4.20
C LEU A 457 12.91 -3.35 5.07
N MET A 458 13.18 -3.31 6.36
CA MET A 458 12.71 -4.33 7.29
C MET A 458 11.18 -4.42 7.27
N TYR A 459 10.50 -3.29 7.40
CA TYR A 459 9.04 -3.21 7.32
C TYR A 459 8.52 -3.56 5.91
N GLY A 460 9.23 -3.09 4.88
CA GLY A 460 8.97 -3.37 3.46
C GLY A 460 9.05 -4.85 3.10
N SER A 461 9.75 -5.68 3.89
CA SER A 461 9.76 -7.14 3.75
C SER A 461 8.38 -7.79 3.92
N GLY A 462 7.46 -7.10 4.64
CA GLY A 462 6.15 -7.60 4.98
C GLY A 462 6.10 -8.58 6.15
N LEU A 463 7.24 -8.87 6.77
CA LEU A 463 7.36 -9.81 7.89
C LEU A 463 6.78 -9.23 9.18
N PHE A 464 6.91 -7.92 9.37
CA PHE A 464 6.59 -7.23 10.61
C PHE A 464 5.33 -6.38 10.49
N ASP A 465 4.55 -6.30 11.58
CA ASP A 465 3.48 -5.32 11.76
C ASP A 465 4.04 -4.00 12.28
N GLN A 466 5.06 -4.09 13.13
CA GLN A 466 5.75 -2.94 13.69
C GLN A 466 7.26 -3.16 13.62
N VAL A 467 7.96 -2.14 13.21
CA VAL A 467 9.41 -2.03 13.33
C VAL A 467 9.69 -0.61 13.78
N SER A 468 10.46 -0.47 14.83
CA SER A 468 10.96 0.81 15.31
C SER A 468 12.40 0.65 15.75
N TYR A 469 13.07 1.76 16.02
CA TYR A 469 14.41 1.71 16.57
C TYR A 469 14.52 2.51 17.85
N SER A 470 15.51 2.18 18.66
CA SER A 470 15.98 2.99 19.77
C SER A 470 17.50 3.05 19.74
N LEU A 471 18.05 4.16 20.21
CA LEU A 471 19.46 4.28 20.48
C LEU A 471 19.64 4.14 22.00
N TYR A 472 20.65 3.38 22.42
CA TYR A 472 21.03 3.22 23.82
C TYR A 472 22.45 3.69 24.06
N GLY A 473 22.68 4.31 25.22
CA GLY A 473 23.95 4.82 25.67
C GLY A 473 23.96 6.34 25.79
N ASP A 474 24.68 6.86 26.79
CA ASP A 474 24.78 8.29 27.05
C ASP A 474 25.70 9.03 26.06
N LYS A 475 26.60 8.32 25.42
CA LYS A 475 27.63 8.84 24.51
C LYS A 475 27.91 7.90 23.37
N GLU A 476 28.40 8.47 22.27
CA GLU A 476 28.91 7.68 21.15
C GLU A 476 30.10 6.79 21.56
N PRO A 477 30.19 5.55 21.05
CA PRO A 477 29.30 4.95 20.07
C PRO A 477 28.02 4.38 20.69
N PHE A 478 26.87 4.64 20.07
CA PHE A 478 25.56 4.16 20.52
C PHE A 478 25.30 2.70 20.15
N THR A 479 24.43 2.04 20.90
CA THR A 479 23.81 0.77 20.49
C THR A 479 22.48 1.07 19.81
N LEU A 480 22.35 0.66 18.53
CA LEU A 480 21.13 0.72 17.78
C LEU A 480 20.33 -0.57 17.99
N ALA A 481 19.15 -0.48 18.57
CA ALA A 481 18.24 -1.60 18.72
C ALA A 481 17.04 -1.45 17.78
N PHE A 482 16.79 -2.49 16.98
CA PHE A 482 15.59 -2.62 16.17
C PHE A 482 14.55 -3.44 16.94
N HIS A 483 13.40 -2.84 17.23
CA HIS A 483 12.28 -3.49 17.91
C HIS A 483 11.31 -4.02 16.85
N CYS A 484 11.21 -5.34 16.72
CA CYS A 484 10.47 -6.00 15.67
C CYS A 484 9.28 -6.77 16.26
N LYS A 485 8.08 -6.43 15.83
CA LYS A 485 6.87 -7.19 16.19
C LYS A 485 6.35 -7.91 14.96
N ARG A 486 6.34 -9.23 15.02
CA ARG A 486 5.79 -10.08 13.96
C ARG A 486 4.28 -10.09 14.02
N GLY A 487 3.65 -9.95 12.86
CA GLY A 487 2.22 -10.05 12.70
C GLY A 487 1.73 -11.43 12.27
N PRO A 488 0.44 -11.55 11.98
CA PRO A 488 -0.14 -12.73 11.35
C PRO A 488 0.59 -13.10 10.07
N ILE A 489 0.77 -14.38 9.82
CA ILE A 489 1.57 -14.88 8.69
C ILE A 489 0.77 -15.05 7.40
N HIS A 490 -0.56 -15.13 7.50
CA HIS A 490 -1.47 -15.25 6.38
C HIS A 490 -1.99 -13.87 5.98
N GLN A 491 -2.48 -13.75 4.75
CA GLN A 491 -3.00 -12.48 4.24
C GLN A 491 -4.19 -12.72 3.31
N PHE A 492 -5.23 -11.93 3.49
CA PHE A 492 -6.37 -11.84 2.59
C PHE A 492 -6.23 -10.57 1.72
N GLY A 493 -6.61 -10.67 0.46
CA GLY A 493 -6.63 -9.55 -0.47
C GLY A 493 -7.97 -9.44 -1.18
N PHE A 494 -8.45 -8.21 -1.34
CA PHE A 494 -9.61 -7.89 -2.15
C PHE A 494 -9.32 -6.69 -3.04
N GLY A 495 -9.63 -6.83 -4.34
CA GLY A 495 -9.47 -5.80 -5.36
C GLY A 495 -10.78 -5.57 -6.09
N LEU A 496 -11.01 -4.34 -6.50
CA LEU A 496 -12.10 -3.93 -7.37
C LEU A 496 -11.54 -3.10 -8.52
N ARG A 497 -12.06 -3.32 -9.72
CA ARG A 497 -11.74 -2.54 -10.89
C ARG A 497 -12.95 -2.35 -11.75
N PHE A 498 -13.10 -1.15 -12.26
CA PHE A 498 -14.01 -0.79 -13.33
C PHE A 498 -13.23 -0.20 -14.49
N ASP A 499 -13.56 -0.55 -15.70
CA ASP A 499 -13.15 0.19 -16.89
C ASP A 499 -14.18 0.05 -18.01
N THR A 500 -14.09 0.96 -18.99
CA THR A 500 -15.07 1.05 -20.09
C THR A 500 -15.03 -0.11 -21.07
N LYS A 501 -14.07 -1.04 -20.96
CA LYS A 501 -13.93 -2.20 -21.86
C LYS A 501 -14.32 -3.53 -21.19
N THR A 502 -13.85 -3.75 -19.97
CA THR A 502 -14.11 -5.01 -19.24
C THR A 502 -15.15 -4.86 -18.15
N MET A 503 -15.73 -3.65 -18.01
CA MET A 503 -16.73 -3.35 -17.00
C MET A 503 -16.22 -3.61 -15.58
N LEU A 504 -17.07 -4.09 -14.69
CA LEU A 504 -16.73 -4.36 -13.31
C LEU A 504 -16.04 -5.72 -13.16
N SER A 505 -14.94 -5.73 -12.44
CA SER A 505 -14.24 -6.95 -12.05
C SER A 505 -13.85 -6.89 -10.57
N ALA A 506 -13.89 -8.03 -9.89
CA ALA A 506 -13.48 -8.19 -8.50
C ALA A 506 -12.42 -9.27 -8.38
N ALA A 507 -11.36 -8.99 -7.63
CA ALA A 507 -10.28 -9.93 -7.35
C ALA A 507 -10.26 -10.31 -5.87
N PHE A 508 -10.09 -11.60 -5.59
CA PHE A 508 -9.96 -12.17 -4.25
C PHE A 508 -8.66 -12.94 -4.16
N ASN A 509 -7.99 -12.84 -3.02
CA ASN A 509 -6.77 -13.60 -2.75
C ASN A 509 -6.75 -14.11 -1.31
N ILE A 510 -6.27 -15.33 -1.14
CA ILE A 510 -5.91 -15.92 0.14
C ILE A 510 -4.46 -16.38 0.05
N GLY A 511 -3.59 -15.70 0.79
CA GLY A 511 -2.17 -16.02 0.86
C GLY A 511 -1.80 -16.71 2.17
N LEU A 512 -1.43 -17.98 2.09
CA LEU A 512 -0.98 -18.77 3.22
C LEU A 512 0.53 -18.61 3.41
N ASN A 513 0.98 -18.40 4.64
CA ASN A 513 2.39 -18.17 5.00
C ASN A 513 3.06 -17.02 4.20
N ARG A 514 2.29 -16.14 3.61
CA ARG A 514 2.80 -15.08 2.72
C ARG A 514 3.81 -14.18 3.40
N ARG A 515 3.61 -13.89 4.68
CA ARG A 515 4.44 -13.02 5.50
C ARG A 515 5.58 -13.75 6.22
N LYS A 516 6.01 -14.92 5.75
CA LYS A 516 7.25 -15.58 6.18
C LYS A 516 8.39 -15.23 5.22
N LEU A 517 9.63 -15.14 5.71
CA LEU A 517 10.79 -14.99 4.83
C LEU A 517 11.09 -16.28 4.07
N SER A 518 11.02 -17.42 4.74
CA SER A 518 11.37 -18.73 4.19
C SER A 518 10.28 -19.77 4.45
N GLY A 519 10.38 -20.91 3.74
CA GLY A 519 9.48 -22.03 3.83
C GLY A 519 8.35 -22.01 2.80
N PHE A 520 7.38 -22.87 3.00
CA PHE A 520 6.25 -23.05 2.10
C PHE A 520 5.28 -21.88 2.17
N LYS A 521 4.91 -21.36 0.99
CA LYS A 521 3.91 -20.33 0.79
C LYS A 521 2.92 -20.78 -0.27
N ALA A 522 1.65 -20.41 -0.13
CA ALA A 522 0.64 -20.67 -1.15
C ALA A 522 -0.27 -19.45 -1.30
N ASP A 523 -0.55 -19.06 -2.53
CA ASP A 523 -1.47 -18.00 -2.89
C ASP A 523 -2.57 -18.55 -3.78
N PHE A 524 -3.83 -18.31 -3.41
CA PHE A 524 -5.01 -18.63 -4.19
C PHE A 524 -5.66 -17.31 -4.59
N SER A 525 -5.80 -17.07 -5.88
CA SER A 525 -6.44 -15.85 -6.40
C SER A 525 -7.55 -16.21 -7.34
N ALA A 526 -8.63 -15.44 -7.31
CA ALA A 526 -9.74 -15.55 -8.25
C ALA A 526 -10.16 -14.15 -8.71
N VAL A 527 -10.41 -13.98 -9.98
CA VAL A 527 -11.00 -12.79 -10.58
C VAL A 527 -12.38 -13.13 -11.12
N ILE A 528 -13.36 -12.34 -10.73
CA ILE A 528 -14.75 -12.44 -11.18
C ILE A 528 -15.05 -11.21 -12.04
N GLY A 529 -15.57 -11.41 -13.23
CA GLY A 529 -15.88 -10.36 -14.21
C GLY A 529 -16.07 -10.96 -15.60
N ASN A 530 -15.96 -10.13 -16.64
CA ASN A 530 -16.13 -10.59 -18.02
C ASN A 530 -15.08 -11.62 -18.45
N ASN A 531 -13.87 -11.56 -17.87
CA ASN A 531 -12.79 -12.50 -18.12
C ASN A 531 -12.38 -13.19 -16.80
N PRO A 532 -13.19 -14.15 -16.31
CA PRO A 532 -12.91 -14.82 -15.04
C PRO A 532 -11.62 -15.62 -15.10
N SER A 533 -10.87 -15.57 -14.00
CA SER A 533 -9.62 -16.33 -13.88
C SER A 533 -9.42 -16.86 -12.46
N ALA A 534 -8.62 -17.91 -12.35
CA ALA A 534 -8.16 -18.42 -11.07
C ALA A 534 -6.68 -18.77 -11.17
N THR A 535 -5.96 -18.52 -10.07
CA THR A 535 -4.53 -18.78 -9.97
C THR A 535 -4.20 -19.47 -8.66
N VAL A 536 -3.41 -20.51 -8.73
CA VAL A 536 -2.80 -21.18 -7.59
C VAL A 536 -1.30 -21.05 -7.73
N ASN A 537 -0.67 -20.37 -6.81
CA ASN A 537 0.78 -20.23 -6.78
C ASN A 537 1.34 -20.85 -5.50
N VAL A 538 2.19 -21.82 -5.62
CA VAL A 538 2.86 -22.52 -4.53
C VAL A 538 4.34 -22.25 -4.64
N LEU A 539 4.97 -21.78 -3.56
CA LEU A 539 6.36 -21.37 -3.54
C LEU A 539 7.05 -21.91 -2.30
N TYR A 540 8.20 -22.52 -2.47
CA TYR A 540 9.14 -22.78 -1.38
C TYR A 540 10.28 -21.76 -1.42
N ALA A 541 10.29 -20.88 -0.43
CA ALA A 541 11.26 -19.80 -0.31
C ALA A 541 12.44 -20.25 0.57
N PHE A 542 13.67 -20.20 0.04
CA PHE A 542 14.87 -20.39 0.83
C PHE A 542 15.34 -19.05 1.41
N LEU A 543 15.83 -19.07 2.65
CA LEU A 543 16.24 -17.84 3.35
C LEU A 543 17.40 -17.13 2.62
N ASN A 544 18.35 -17.87 2.12
CA ASN A 544 19.58 -17.37 1.49
C ASN A 544 19.78 -17.89 0.06
N GLY A 545 18.71 -18.30 -0.62
CA GLY A 545 18.78 -18.85 -1.97
C GLY A 545 17.57 -18.49 -2.83
N PRO A 546 17.56 -18.90 -4.10
CA PRO A 546 16.42 -18.68 -4.97
C PRO A 546 15.24 -19.52 -4.50
N SER A 547 14.04 -18.97 -4.58
CA SER A 547 12.80 -19.71 -4.33
C SER A 547 12.45 -20.59 -5.52
N VAL A 548 11.77 -21.71 -5.27
CA VAL A 548 11.23 -22.60 -6.32
C VAL A 548 9.72 -22.64 -6.20
N GLY A 549 9.02 -22.48 -7.31
CA GLY A 549 7.57 -22.38 -7.31
C GLY A 549 6.88 -23.08 -8.48
N LEU A 550 5.61 -23.34 -8.24
CA LEU A 550 4.66 -23.83 -9.22
C LEU A 550 3.49 -22.85 -9.29
N ASN A 551 3.20 -22.32 -10.47
CA ASN A 551 2.06 -21.46 -10.71
C ASN A 551 1.11 -22.14 -11.70
N ILE A 552 -0.14 -22.32 -11.31
CA ILE A 552 -1.22 -22.83 -12.16
C ILE A 552 -2.21 -21.69 -12.34
N HIS A 553 -2.45 -21.32 -13.58
CA HIS A 553 -3.37 -20.25 -13.93
C HIS A 553 -4.38 -20.73 -14.95
N THR A 554 -5.64 -20.38 -14.76
CA THR A 554 -6.72 -20.64 -15.71
C THR A 554 -7.50 -19.35 -15.95
N ARG A 555 -7.84 -19.08 -17.20
CA ARG A 555 -8.64 -17.93 -17.61
C ARG A 555 -9.58 -18.30 -18.75
N TYR A 556 -10.83 -17.94 -18.59
CA TYR A 556 -11.78 -17.90 -19.71
C TYR A 556 -11.90 -16.45 -20.15
N GLN A 557 -11.62 -16.17 -21.41
CA GLN A 557 -11.58 -14.79 -21.89
C GLN A 557 -12.32 -14.64 -23.21
N THR A 558 -12.95 -13.48 -23.37
CA THR A 558 -13.50 -13.01 -24.61
C THR A 558 -12.93 -11.63 -24.90
N ILE A 559 -12.23 -11.50 -26.01
CA ILE A 559 -11.52 -10.28 -26.39
C ILE A 559 -12.04 -9.82 -27.73
N GLU A 560 -12.52 -8.59 -27.81
CA GLU A 560 -12.76 -7.91 -29.07
C GLU A 560 -11.43 -7.33 -29.55
N GLN A 561 -11.04 -7.62 -30.75
CA GLN A 561 -9.84 -7.12 -31.39
C GLN A 561 -10.16 -6.59 -32.79
N TYR A 562 -9.38 -5.61 -33.22
CA TYR A 562 -9.43 -5.14 -34.60
C TYR A 562 -8.28 -5.77 -35.37
N SER A 563 -8.59 -6.36 -36.53
CA SER A 563 -7.59 -6.91 -37.44
C SER A 563 -7.40 -5.94 -38.61
N ALA A 564 -6.26 -5.32 -38.66
CA ALA A 564 -5.82 -4.54 -39.81
C ALA A 564 -4.95 -5.41 -40.71
N GLN A 565 -5.57 -6.29 -41.47
CA GLN A 565 -4.84 -7.04 -42.52
C GLN A 565 -4.70 -6.17 -43.77
N THR A 566 -3.48 -5.83 -44.11
CA THR A 566 -3.15 -5.18 -45.36
C THR A 566 -3.63 -6.03 -46.52
N ASN A 567 -4.58 -5.55 -47.26
CA ASN A 567 -5.07 -5.98 -48.57
C ASN A 567 -6.27 -6.93 -48.66
N LEU A 568 -6.74 -7.62 -47.62
CA LEU A 568 -7.86 -8.54 -47.79
C LEU A 568 -8.96 -8.45 -46.73
N PHE A 569 -8.67 -8.08 -45.48
CA PHE A 569 -9.68 -8.10 -44.41
C PHE A 569 -9.42 -7.00 -43.39
N GLU A 570 -10.23 -5.95 -43.36
CA GLU A 570 -10.35 -5.04 -42.24
C GLU A 570 -11.62 -5.36 -41.46
N GLY A 571 -11.52 -5.59 -40.14
CA GLY A 571 -12.73 -5.84 -39.37
C GLY A 571 -12.52 -6.18 -37.91
N PHE A 572 -13.65 -6.18 -37.17
CA PHE A 572 -13.67 -6.59 -35.79
C PHE A 572 -13.79 -8.10 -35.67
N ASN A 573 -12.97 -8.67 -34.79
CA ASN A 573 -13.02 -10.09 -34.45
C ASN A 573 -13.30 -10.23 -32.97
N THR A 574 -14.02 -11.28 -32.61
CA THR A 574 -14.12 -11.71 -31.21
C THR A 574 -13.36 -13.01 -31.03
N LEU A 575 -12.37 -12.98 -30.17
CA LEU A 575 -11.60 -14.14 -29.78
C LEU A 575 -12.11 -14.64 -28.43
N THR A 576 -12.58 -15.88 -28.37
CA THR A 576 -12.95 -16.55 -27.13
C THR A 576 -12.02 -17.72 -26.91
N SER A 577 -11.38 -17.78 -25.75
CA SER A 577 -10.45 -18.87 -25.45
C SER A 577 -10.50 -19.27 -23.98
N TRP A 578 -10.17 -20.54 -23.73
CA TRP A 578 -9.86 -21.03 -22.40
C TRP A 578 -8.36 -21.26 -22.32
N TYR A 579 -7.70 -20.35 -21.65
CA TYR A 579 -6.25 -20.27 -21.54
C TYR A 579 -5.79 -20.78 -20.18
N ASN A 580 -4.98 -21.85 -20.17
CA ASN A 580 -4.41 -22.43 -18.96
C ASN A 580 -2.90 -22.44 -19.05
N THR A 581 -2.23 -22.20 -17.95
CA THR A 581 -0.79 -22.35 -17.86
C THR A 581 -0.37 -23.06 -16.61
N VAL A 582 0.69 -23.86 -16.73
CA VAL A 582 1.42 -24.45 -15.61
C VAL A 582 2.86 -24.00 -15.74
N ASP A 583 3.37 -23.28 -14.75
CA ASP A 583 4.67 -22.65 -14.74
C ASP A 583 5.51 -23.19 -13.58
N LEU A 584 6.59 -23.91 -13.89
CA LEU A 584 7.60 -24.34 -12.93
C LEU A 584 8.75 -23.37 -12.99
N TYR A 585 9.03 -22.67 -11.89
CA TYR A 585 9.99 -21.58 -11.91
C TYR A 585 10.91 -21.54 -10.69
N SER A 586 12.06 -20.92 -10.88
CA SER A 586 12.97 -20.47 -9.85
C SER A 586 12.99 -18.94 -9.84
N LEU A 587 12.93 -18.33 -8.65
CA LEU A 587 12.88 -16.89 -8.44
C LEU A 587 14.00 -16.45 -7.49
N THR A 588 14.83 -15.51 -7.92
CA THR A 588 15.85 -14.92 -7.06
C THR A 588 15.29 -13.79 -6.21
N HIS A 589 15.73 -13.70 -4.94
CA HIS A 589 15.27 -12.66 -4.00
C HIS A 589 16.29 -11.56 -3.74
N SER A 590 17.45 -11.62 -4.37
CA SER A 590 18.61 -10.83 -3.97
C SER A 590 18.49 -9.32 -4.25
N TRP A 591 17.44 -8.85 -4.94
CA TRP A 591 17.34 -7.45 -5.33
C TRP A 591 16.14 -6.76 -4.70
N ARG A 592 16.41 -5.61 -4.09
CA ARG A 592 15.37 -4.75 -3.51
C ARG A 592 14.31 -4.36 -4.54
N HIS A 593 14.74 -4.07 -5.76
CA HIS A 593 13.94 -3.49 -6.81
C HIS A 593 13.70 -4.43 -7.98
N GLY A 594 14.21 -5.65 -7.93
CA GLY A 594 14.10 -6.54 -9.07
C GLY A 594 14.09 -8.01 -8.68
N ALA A 595 13.77 -8.83 -9.68
CA ALA A 595 13.77 -10.27 -9.58
C ALA A 595 14.22 -10.89 -10.91
N ILE A 596 14.89 -12.00 -10.83
CA ILE A 596 15.19 -12.87 -11.96
C ILE A 596 14.39 -14.16 -11.78
N ARG A 597 13.65 -14.53 -12.82
CA ARG A 597 12.88 -15.76 -12.87
C ARG A 597 13.37 -16.61 -14.04
N LEU A 598 13.62 -17.88 -13.77
CA LEU A 598 13.90 -18.92 -14.75
C LEU A 598 12.83 -19.99 -14.63
N GLY A 599 12.29 -20.47 -15.72
CA GLY A 599 11.25 -21.49 -15.62
C GLY A 599 10.96 -22.21 -16.92
N VAL A 600 10.02 -23.15 -16.82
CA VAL A 600 9.42 -23.82 -17.96
C VAL A 600 7.91 -23.67 -17.84
N LYS A 601 7.32 -23.08 -18.84
CA LYS A 601 5.89 -22.82 -18.90
C LYS A 601 5.22 -23.75 -19.90
N PHE A 602 4.17 -24.40 -19.44
CA PHE A 602 3.30 -25.23 -20.24
C PHE A 602 2.02 -24.45 -20.50
N TYR A 603 1.66 -24.28 -21.74
CA TYR A 603 0.42 -23.66 -22.18
C TYR A 603 -0.54 -24.74 -22.64
N VAL A 604 -1.76 -24.69 -22.14
CA VAL A 604 -2.82 -25.64 -22.50
C VAL A 604 -4.08 -24.82 -22.79
N SER A 605 -4.49 -24.76 -24.05
CA SER A 605 -5.74 -24.14 -24.43
C SER A 605 -6.64 -25.20 -25.04
N PRO A 606 -7.57 -25.76 -24.28
CA PRO A 606 -8.49 -26.79 -24.79
C PRO A 606 -9.57 -26.21 -25.70
N PHE A 607 -9.59 -24.91 -25.87
CA PHE A 607 -10.57 -24.23 -26.69
C PHE A 607 -10.10 -22.82 -27.05
N GLU A 608 -9.99 -22.60 -28.37
CA GLU A 608 -9.80 -21.27 -28.93
C GLU A 608 -10.72 -21.07 -30.13
N ARG A 609 -11.51 -20.01 -30.10
CA ARG A 609 -12.49 -19.72 -31.15
C ARG A 609 -12.38 -18.26 -31.58
N LYS A 610 -12.13 -18.00 -32.84
CA LYS A 610 -12.14 -16.68 -33.45
C LYS A 610 -13.42 -16.51 -34.28
N THR A 611 -14.15 -15.44 -34.05
CA THR A 611 -15.38 -15.10 -34.78
C THR A 611 -15.24 -13.73 -35.42
N THR A 612 -15.39 -13.65 -36.72
CA THR A 612 -15.32 -12.40 -37.49
C THR A 612 -16.72 -11.90 -37.79
N PHE A 613 -17.01 -10.63 -37.57
CA PHE A 613 -18.36 -10.04 -37.68
C PHE A 613 -18.55 -9.09 -38.85
N ASP A 614 -17.52 -8.72 -39.61
CA ASP A 614 -17.64 -7.70 -40.63
C ASP A 614 -17.88 -8.27 -42.02
N PRO A 615 -18.57 -7.54 -42.92
CA PRO A 615 -18.73 -7.93 -44.29
C PRO A 615 -17.36 -8.00 -44.96
N VAL A 616 -17.03 -9.15 -45.50
CA VAL A 616 -15.82 -9.34 -46.30
C VAL A 616 -16.07 -8.66 -47.66
N TYR A 617 -15.32 -7.58 -47.90
CA TYR A 617 -15.30 -7.01 -49.24
C TYR A 617 -14.33 -7.80 -50.12
N ILE A 618 -14.86 -8.51 -51.11
CA ILE A 618 -14.05 -9.18 -52.15
C ILE A 618 -13.91 -8.15 -53.28
N TRP A 619 -12.69 -7.71 -53.52
CA TRP A 619 -12.40 -6.86 -54.65
C TRP A 619 -12.24 -7.73 -55.89
N HIS A 620 -13.18 -7.60 -56.84
CA HIS A 620 -13.08 -8.23 -58.12
C HIS A 620 -12.49 -7.27 -59.13
N GLN A 621 -11.52 -7.74 -59.88
CA GLN A 621 -10.99 -7.06 -61.03
C GLN A 621 -12.00 -7.24 -62.15
N ARG A 622 -12.59 -6.15 -62.63
CA ARG A 622 -13.45 -6.13 -63.80
C ARG A 622 -12.73 -5.47 -64.95
N TYR A 623 -13.02 -5.91 -66.13
CA TYR A 623 -12.42 -5.45 -67.36
C TYR A 623 -13.55 -4.93 -68.24
N ASP A 624 -13.41 -3.72 -68.71
CA ASP A 624 -14.17 -3.28 -69.82
C ASP A 624 -13.39 -3.65 -71.09
N THR A 625 -14.06 -4.33 -72.01
CA THR A 625 -13.46 -4.76 -73.28
C THR A 625 -14.14 -4.05 -74.41
N ILE A 626 -13.36 -3.54 -75.33
CA ILE A 626 -13.84 -3.00 -76.60
C ILE A 626 -13.50 -4.00 -77.69
N GLN A 627 -14.35 -4.13 -78.68
CA GLN A 627 -14.11 -4.95 -79.83
C GLN A 627 -13.51 -4.11 -80.93
N GLU A 628 -12.24 -4.33 -81.24
CA GLU A 628 -11.52 -3.67 -82.30
C GLU A 628 -10.98 -4.68 -83.26
N GLY A 629 -11.42 -4.62 -84.54
CA GLY A 629 -10.95 -5.53 -85.56
C GLY A 629 -11.27 -7.02 -85.38
N GLY A 630 -12.35 -7.37 -84.67
CA GLY A 630 -12.77 -8.73 -84.36
C GLY A 630 -12.11 -9.39 -83.14
N THR A 631 -11.23 -8.63 -82.46
CA THR A 631 -10.55 -9.05 -81.21
C THR A 631 -11.04 -8.21 -80.04
N TYR A 632 -11.26 -8.85 -78.88
CA TYR A 632 -11.61 -8.15 -77.64
C TYR A 632 -10.33 -7.63 -77.02
N ILE A 633 -10.22 -6.31 -76.85
CA ILE A 633 -9.11 -5.66 -76.14
C ILE A 633 -9.61 -5.12 -74.80
N ILE A 634 -8.83 -5.29 -73.76
CA ILE A 634 -9.11 -4.71 -72.43
C ILE A 634 -8.84 -3.18 -72.54
N ASP A 635 -9.91 -2.40 -72.42
CA ASP A 635 -9.83 -0.94 -72.42
C ASP A 635 -9.54 -0.36 -71.05
N THR A 636 -10.27 -0.85 -70.05
CA THR A 636 -10.14 -0.37 -68.68
C THR A 636 -10.16 -1.50 -67.68
N ILE A 637 -9.28 -1.46 -66.71
CA ILE A 637 -9.27 -2.36 -65.55
C ILE A 637 -9.68 -1.55 -64.33
N TYR A 638 -10.75 -1.97 -63.65
CA TYR A 638 -11.16 -1.35 -62.43
C TYR A 638 -11.50 -2.39 -61.38
N TYR A 639 -11.34 -2.00 -60.09
CA TYR A 639 -11.66 -2.89 -58.99
C TYR A 639 -13.03 -2.51 -58.42
N VAL A 640 -13.92 -3.48 -58.40
CA VAL A 640 -15.23 -3.30 -57.79
C VAL A 640 -15.30 -4.08 -56.50
N ALA A 641 -15.64 -3.41 -55.44
CA ALA A 641 -15.95 -4.08 -54.17
C ALA A 641 -17.31 -4.79 -54.32
N ASP A 642 -17.28 -6.10 -54.30
CA ASP A 642 -18.51 -6.88 -54.20
C ASP A 642 -18.74 -7.26 -52.73
N THR A 643 -19.83 -6.76 -52.14
CA THR A 643 -20.26 -7.18 -50.82
C THR A 643 -20.88 -8.57 -50.94
N LEU A 644 -20.26 -9.58 -50.41
CA LEU A 644 -20.93 -10.85 -50.15
C LEU A 644 -22.15 -10.56 -49.28
N ARG A 645 -23.34 -10.46 -49.88
CA ARG A 645 -24.61 -10.38 -49.18
C ARG A 645 -24.70 -11.63 -48.30
N ARG A 646 -24.48 -11.46 -47.04
CA ARG A 646 -24.86 -12.46 -46.04
C ARG A 646 -26.38 -12.56 -46.02
N SER A 647 -26.92 -13.74 -46.32
CA SER A 647 -28.34 -13.97 -46.14
C SER A 647 -28.66 -13.81 -44.64
N TRP A 648 -29.66 -13.02 -44.33
CA TRP A 648 -30.10 -12.64 -42.99
C TRP A 648 -30.67 -13.79 -42.14
N ASN A 649 -30.62 -15.02 -42.58
CA ASN A 649 -31.10 -16.19 -41.85
C ASN A 649 -30.03 -16.86 -41.01
N GLY A 650 -29.72 -16.20 -39.88
CA GLY A 650 -28.78 -16.65 -38.85
C GLY A 650 -27.39 -16.15 -39.14
N MET A 651 -26.85 -15.34 -38.18
CA MET A 651 -25.44 -14.99 -38.16
C MET A 651 -24.59 -16.25 -38.13
N ARG A 652 -24.21 -16.75 -39.30
CA ARG A 652 -23.13 -17.73 -39.39
C ARG A 652 -21.82 -16.91 -39.32
N ALA A 653 -21.12 -17.08 -38.25
CA ALA A 653 -19.72 -16.71 -38.19
C ALA A 653 -18.96 -17.46 -39.29
N ASP A 654 -18.35 -16.75 -40.22
CA ASP A 654 -17.77 -17.36 -41.44
C ASP A 654 -16.50 -18.17 -41.22
N SER A 655 -15.99 -18.21 -40.03
CA SER A 655 -14.99 -19.20 -39.62
C SER A 655 -15.02 -19.42 -38.12
N VAL A 656 -15.59 -20.51 -37.71
CA VAL A 656 -15.44 -21.01 -36.35
C VAL A 656 -14.35 -22.06 -36.42
N ASN A 657 -13.13 -21.63 -36.13
CA ASN A 657 -12.04 -22.56 -35.96
C ASN A 657 -11.90 -22.85 -34.47
N ASN A 658 -12.23 -24.07 -34.05
CA ASN A 658 -11.94 -24.53 -32.70
C ASN A 658 -10.60 -25.25 -32.74
N TRP A 659 -9.64 -24.70 -32.01
CA TRP A 659 -8.31 -25.28 -31.89
C TRP A 659 -7.98 -25.58 -30.43
N ASP A 660 -7.41 -26.77 -30.25
CA ASP A 660 -6.76 -27.13 -28.99
C ASP A 660 -5.25 -26.90 -29.11
N HIS A 661 -4.63 -26.31 -28.17
CA HIS A 661 -3.18 -26.07 -28.22
C HIS A 661 -2.50 -26.58 -26.97
N PHE A 662 -1.30 -27.15 -27.17
CA PHE A 662 -0.36 -27.45 -26.09
C PHE A 662 1.05 -27.00 -26.49
N VAL A 663 1.65 -26.12 -25.67
CA VAL A 663 2.97 -25.53 -25.95
C VAL A 663 3.86 -25.62 -24.72
N VAL A 664 5.14 -25.92 -24.95
CA VAL A 664 6.16 -25.95 -23.90
C VAL A 664 7.23 -24.91 -24.20
N ALA A 665 7.46 -24.02 -23.23
CA ALA A 665 8.41 -22.92 -23.36
C ALA A 665 9.27 -22.75 -22.10
N PRO A 666 10.55 -23.14 -22.11
CA PRO A 666 11.49 -22.58 -21.14
C PRO A 666 11.67 -21.09 -21.35
N TYR A 667 11.85 -20.36 -20.25
CA TYR A 667 11.95 -18.89 -20.31
C TYR A 667 12.93 -18.32 -19.28
N PHE A 668 13.38 -17.11 -19.59
CA PHE A 668 14.11 -16.23 -18.71
C PHE A 668 13.35 -14.90 -18.57
N GLU A 669 13.21 -14.40 -17.34
CA GLU A 669 12.60 -13.10 -17.09
C GLU A 669 13.42 -12.32 -16.06
N ALA A 670 13.73 -11.07 -16.37
CA ALA A 670 14.34 -10.12 -15.46
C ALA A 670 13.44 -8.89 -15.32
N THR A 671 13.20 -8.46 -14.09
CA THR A 671 12.40 -7.27 -13.77
C THR A 671 13.17 -6.36 -12.84
N TYR A 672 13.03 -5.06 -13.06
CA TYR A 672 13.59 -4.02 -12.20
C TYR A 672 12.59 -2.88 -12.07
N ASP A 673 12.31 -2.43 -10.85
CA ASP A 673 11.38 -1.35 -10.59
C ASP A 673 11.73 -0.62 -9.29
N ASN A 674 12.33 0.57 -9.41
CA ASN A 674 12.64 1.46 -8.29
C ASN A 674 11.81 2.75 -8.30
N THR A 675 10.71 2.77 -9.05
CA THR A 675 9.84 3.95 -9.09
C THR A 675 9.20 4.21 -7.73
N ASP A 676 9.02 5.47 -7.40
CA ASP A 676 8.45 5.93 -6.13
C ASP A 676 6.93 5.70 -6.02
N ASP A 677 6.26 5.53 -7.15
CA ASP A 677 4.84 5.22 -7.25
C ASP A 677 4.58 4.31 -8.45
N SER A 678 3.62 3.40 -8.33
CA SER A 678 3.33 2.43 -9.39
C SER A 678 2.54 3.00 -10.56
N TYR A 679 1.65 3.96 -10.30
CA TYR A 679 0.75 4.53 -11.30
C TYR A 679 1.12 5.96 -11.70
N PHE A 680 1.60 6.73 -10.74
CA PHE A 680 1.99 8.13 -10.95
C PHE A 680 3.43 8.38 -10.51
N PRO A 681 4.41 7.63 -11.06
CA PRO A 681 5.79 7.80 -10.66
C PRO A 681 6.28 9.20 -10.98
N THR A 682 7.06 9.77 -10.05
CA THR A 682 7.74 11.05 -10.23
C THR A 682 9.24 10.87 -10.43
N LYS A 683 9.79 9.73 -10.00
CA LYS A 683 11.20 9.36 -10.20
C LYS A 683 11.36 7.84 -10.26
N GLY A 684 12.44 7.42 -10.89
CA GLY A 684 12.83 6.01 -10.96
C GLY A 684 12.64 5.39 -12.33
N ILE A 685 12.93 4.09 -12.41
CA ILE A 685 12.90 3.30 -13.65
C ILE A 685 12.13 2.02 -13.38
N ASN A 686 11.24 1.65 -14.31
CA ASN A 686 10.59 0.36 -14.39
C ASN A 686 11.04 -0.31 -15.69
N ALA A 687 11.61 -1.52 -15.59
CA ALA A 687 12.09 -2.26 -16.74
C ALA A 687 11.78 -3.75 -16.59
N ARG A 688 11.46 -4.39 -17.69
CA ARG A 688 11.27 -5.83 -17.78
C ARG A 688 11.88 -6.34 -19.08
N PHE A 689 12.51 -7.49 -18.99
CA PHE A 689 12.97 -8.27 -20.13
C PHE A 689 12.52 -9.70 -19.93
N ARG A 690 11.89 -10.29 -20.95
CA ARG A 690 11.48 -11.68 -20.99
C ARG A 690 11.85 -12.30 -22.32
N TYR A 691 12.43 -13.52 -22.26
CA TYR A 691 12.78 -14.35 -23.38
C TYR A 691 12.14 -15.71 -23.20
N ASP A 692 11.29 -16.13 -24.15
CA ASP A 692 10.66 -17.45 -24.22
C ASP A 692 11.22 -18.21 -25.40
N TYR A 693 11.61 -19.48 -25.17
CA TYR A 693 12.04 -20.38 -26.21
C TYR A 693 11.05 -21.52 -26.36
N TYR A 694 10.36 -21.58 -27.50
CA TYR A 694 9.34 -22.59 -27.75
C TYR A 694 9.97 -23.86 -28.27
N ILE A 695 9.87 -24.97 -27.53
CA ILE A 695 10.50 -26.25 -27.86
C ILE A 695 9.52 -27.29 -28.41
N TYR A 696 8.22 -27.10 -28.11
CA TYR A 696 7.20 -28.02 -28.52
C TYR A 696 5.86 -27.33 -28.69
N HIS A 697 5.17 -27.57 -29.79
CA HIS A 697 3.80 -27.11 -30.02
C HIS A 697 2.99 -28.22 -30.69
N TYR A 698 1.82 -28.52 -30.12
CA TYR A 698 0.83 -29.40 -30.67
C TYR A 698 -0.48 -28.64 -30.81
N SER A 699 -1.10 -28.76 -31.99
CA SER A 699 -2.42 -28.19 -32.28
C SER A 699 -3.34 -29.28 -32.84
N TYR A 700 -4.61 -29.22 -32.45
CA TYR A 700 -5.63 -30.11 -32.98
C TYR A 700 -6.89 -29.32 -33.34
N ASN A 701 -7.47 -29.59 -34.53
CA ASN A 701 -8.73 -29.00 -34.98
C ASN A 701 -9.79 -30.09 -35.10
N ASP A 702 -10.87 -29.94 -34.31
CA ASP A 702 -11.96 -30.94 -34.29
C ASP A 702 -12.76 -31.02 -35.60
N GLN A 703 -12.89 -29.90 -36.31
CA GLN A 703 -13.74 -29.84 -37.50
C GLN A 703 -13.12 -30.50 -38.72
N TRP A 704 -11.81 -30.48 -38.80
CA TRP A 704 -11.06 -31.00 -39.93
C TRP A 704 -10.26 -32.25 -39.59
N GLU A 705 -10.38 -32.78 -38.37
CA GLU A 705 -9.59 -33.88 -37.83
C GLU A 705 -8.08 -33.70 -38.08
N GLN A 706 -7.65 -32.42 -38.21
CA GLN A 706 -6.30 -32.06 -38.58
C GLN A 706 -5.44 -32.00 -37.32
N LYS A 707 -4.39 -32.81 -37.29
CA LYS A 707 -3.36 -32.80 -36.24
C LYS A 707 -2.12 -32.13 -36.80
N VAL A 708 -1.69 -31.06 -36.19
CA VAL A 708 -0.47 -30.38 -36.58
C VAL A 708 0.50 -30.47 -35.41
N LEU A 709 1.65 -31.09 -35.66
CA LEU A 709 2.72 -31.23 -34.70
C LEU A 709 3.92 -30.47 -35.21
N HIS A 710 4.24 -29.35 -34.54
CA HIS A 710 5.43 -28.56 -34.85
C HIS A 710 6.52 -28.81 -33.80
N TYR A 711 7.70 -29.23 -34.24
CA TYR A 711 8.90 -29.20 -33.47
C TYR A 711 9.62 -27.89 -33.77
N PHE A 712 9.53 -26.92 -32.88
CA PHE A 712 10.21 -25.63 -33.09
C PHE A 712 11.70 -25.76 -32.87
N ASN A 713 12.45 -25.85 -33.94
CA ASN A 713 13.89 -25.82 -33.82
C ASN A 713 14.47 -24.45 -33.52
N LYS A 714 13.71 -23.36 -33.61
CA LYS A 714 14.24 -21.99 -33.52
C LYS A 714 13.26 -20.91 -33.09
N SER A 715 12.01 -21.24 -32.76
CA SER A 715 11.04 -20.21 -32.40
C SER A 715 11.32 -19.59 -31.02
N ASN A 716 11.42 -18.31 -30.98
CA ASN A 716 11.66 -17.56 -29.76
C ASN A 716 10.88 -16.25 -29.75
N ASN A 717 10.57 -15.78 -28.55
CA ASN A 717 9.85 -14.56 -28.29
C ASN A 717 10.62 -13.69 -27.31
N ILE A 718 10.75 -12.41 -27.63
CA ILE A 718 11.36 -11.40 -26.77
C ILE A 718 10.31 -10.35 -26.45
N ASN A 719 10.08 -10.13 -25.16
CA ASN A 719 9.30 -9.02 -24.65
C ASN A 719 10.16 -8.16 -23.74
N ALA A 720 10.30 -6.89 -24.06
CA ALA A 720 11.05 -5.96 -23.25
C ALA A 720 10.34 -4.61 -23.12
N HIS A 721 10.44 -4.01 -21.96
CA HIS A 721 10.07 -2.61 -21.82
C HIS A 721 10.96 -1.89 -20.82
N ILE A 722 11.07 -0.58 -21.02
CA ILE A 722 11.68 0.34 -20.09
C ILE A 722 10.82 1.62 -20.02
N LYS A 723 10.55 2.07 -18.82
CA LYS A 723 9.88 3.33 -18.51
C LYS A 723 10.67 4.06 -17.46
N ALA A 724 11.01 5.32 -17.70
CA ALA A 724 11.69 6.17 -16.74
C ALA A 724 10.76 7.31 -16.29
N ALA A 725 10.86 7.72 -15.04
CA ALA A 725 10.24 8.93 -14.53
C ALA A 725 11.34 9.93 -14.15
N VAL A 726 11.38 11.04 -14.87
CA VAL A 726 12.41 12.07 -14.75
C VAL A 726 11.77 13.35 -14.21
N PRO A 727 12.01 13.70 -12.93
CA PRO A 727 11.51 14.95 -12.36
C PRO A 727 12.25 16.14 -12.99
N VAL A 728 11.52 17.03 -13.63
CA VAL A 728 12.06 18.27 -14.23
C VAL A 728 11.82 19.45 -13.29
N ALA A 729 10.66 19.46 -12.62
CA ALA A 729 10.31 20.45 -11.62
C ALA A 729 9.49 19.78 -10.49
N LYS A 730 9.29 20.49 -9.38
CA LYS A 730 8.55 19.96 -8.21
C LYS A 730 7.19 19.35 -8.56
N ALA A 731 6.51 19.89 -9.57
CA ALA A 731 5.19 19.43 -9.99
C ALA A 731 5.18 18.87 -11.42
N PHE A 732 6.33 18.73 -12.09
CA PHE A 732 6.40 18.34 -13.49
C PHE A 732 7.39 17.20 -13.72
N THR A 733 6.92 16.13 -14.33
CA THR A 733 7.68 14.89 -14.61
C THR A 733 7.55 14.52 -16.08
N ILE A 734 8.63 14.13 -16.73
CA ILE A 734 8.64 13.54 -18.07
C ILE A 734 8.84 12.03 -17.94
N LEU A 735 7.99 11.24 -18.64
CA LEU A 735 8.02 9.78 -18.55
C LEU A 735 8.20 9.17 -19.95
N PRO A 736 9.44 9.08 -20.45
CA PRO A 736 9.72 8.31 -21.64
C PRO A 736 9.55 6.81 -21.38
N SER A 737 8.96 6.10 -22.33
CA SER A 737 8.84 4.64 -22.30
C SER A 737 9.06 4.05 -23.69
N LEU A 738 9.67 2.85 -23.68
CA LEU A 738 9.93 2.06 -24.88
C LEU A 738 9.50 0.63 -24.63
N TRP A 739 8.75 0.06 -25.57
CA TRP A 739 8.28 -1.32 -25.54
C TRP A 739 8.75 -2.02 -26.81
N LEU A 740 9.21 -3.25 -26.66
CA LEU A 740 9.67 -4.11 -27.74
C LEU A 740 9.03 -5.49 -27.59
N HIS A 741 8.47 -5.98 -28.67
CA HIS A 741 8.10 -7.36 -28.84
C HIS A 741 8.74 -7.89 -30.12
N SER A 742 9.24 -9.14 -30.13
CA SER A 742 9.84 -9.75 -31.33
C SER A 742 9.59 -11.26 -31.36
N ASN A 743 9.08 -11.70 -32.50
CA ASN A 743 8.81 -13.10 -32.87
C ASN A 743 9.48 -13.48 -34.20
N ILE A 744 10.71 -13.08 -34.41
CA ILE A 744 11.39 -13.12 -35.74
C ILE A 744 11.34 -14.51 -36.41
N THR A 745 11.38 -15.58 -35.63
CA THR A 745 11.42 -16.94 -36.17
C THR A 745 10.07 -17.67 -36.19
N LEU A 746 9.05 -17.10 -35.58
CA LEU A 746 7.76 -17.78 -35.41
C LEU A 746 7.00 -17.88 -36.74
N TYR A 747 7.07 -16.87 -37.57
CA TYR A 747 6.28 -16.77 -38.77
C TYR A 747 6.87 -17.54 -39.99
N GLU A 748 8.17 -17.79 -40.00
CA GLU A 748 8.79 -18.59 -41.07
C GLU A 748 8.32 -20.06 -41.03
N ASP A 749 8.08 -20.62 -39.84
CA ASP A 749 7.61 -21.99 -39.68
C ASP A 749 6.08 -22.14 -39.85
N TYR A 750 5.32 -21.05 -39.63
CA TYR A 750 3.84 -21.05 -39.70
C TYR A 750 3.25 -20.68 -41.07
N LEU A 751 4.04 -20.10 -41.95
CA LEU A 751 3.57 -19.70 -43.29
C LEU A 751 3.14 -20.86 -44.15
N THR A 752 3.55 -22.07 -43.83
CA THR A 752 3.24 -23.25 -44.65
C THR A 752 2.02 -24.07 -44.18
N ASP A 753 1.75 -24.14 -42.85
CA ASP A 753 0.77 -25.10 -42.34
C ASP A 753 -0.04 -24.66 -41.14
N GLY A 754 0.15 -23.41 -40.59
CA GLY A 754 -0.14 -23.29 -39.24
C GLY A 754 -1.03 -22.21 -38.75
N ILE A 755 -1.57 -22.47 -37.57
CA ILE A 755 -2.32 -21.57 -36.75
C ILE A 755 -1.45 -21.23 -35.51
N VAL A 756 -1.04 -19.98 -35.45
CA VAL A 756 -0.36 -19.44 -34.25
C VAL A 756 -1.39 -19.28 -33.16
N PRO A 757 -1.19 -19.86 -31.96
CA PRO A 757 -2.07 -19.60 -30.83
C PRO A 757 -2.13 -18.10 -30.50
N SER A 758 -3.29 -17.61 -30.16
CA SER A 758 -3.52 -16.18 -29.95
C SER A 758 -2.61 -15.57 -28.87
N TRP A 759 -2.23 -16.32 -27.83
CA TRP A 759 -1.29 -15.82 -26.80
C TRP A 759 0.17 -15.73 -27.25
N MET A 760 0.53 -16.30 -28.38
CA MET A 760 1.86 -16.17 -29.00
C MET A 760 1.90 -15.02 -29.99
N GLU A 761 0.74 -14.54 -30.44
CA GLU A 761 0.61 -13.40 -31.34
C GLU A 761 0.88 -12.08 -30.60
N SER A 762 1.28 -11.05 -31.32
CA SER A 762 1.52 -9.72 -30.81
C SER A 762 0.28 -8.84 -30.94
N TYR A 763 0.00 -8.08 -29.89
CA TYR A 763 -1.11 -7.15 -29.86
C TYR A 763 -0.63 -5.75 -29.43
N ILE A 764 -0.95 -4.75 -30.23
CA ILE A 764 -0.71 -3.34 -29.93
C ILE A 764 -2.04 -2.71 -29.53
N GLY A 765 -2.10 -2.11 -28.35
CA GLY A 765 -3.30 -1.40 -27.90
C GLY A 765 -3.74 -1.79 -26.49
N GLY A 766 -4.76 -1.07 -26.03
CA GLY A 766 -5.13 -1.07 -24.63
C GLY A 766 -4.19 -0.21 -23.78
N ILE A 767 -4.74 0.48 -22.77
CA ILE A 767 -3.96 1.42 -21.95
C ILE A 767 -3.14 0.68 -20.89
N THR A 768 -3.61 -0.49 -20.45
CA THR A 768 -2.95 -1.30 -19.42
C THR A 768 -2.14 -2.43 -20.04
N PRO A 769 -0.83 -2.53 -19.74
CA PRO A 769 0.03 -3.57 -20.30
C PRO A 769 -0.31 -4.96 -19.75
N GLY A 770 -0.20 -5.99 -20.63
CA GLY A 770 -0.32 -7.40 -20.23
C GLY A 770 -1.68 -7.82 -19.70
N ARG A 771 -2.71 -7.01 -19.89
CA ARG A 771 -4.03 -7.26 -19.33
C ARG A 771 -4.76 -8.42 -20.00
N PHE A 772 -4.62 -8.52 -21.32
CA PHE A 772 -5.26 -9.59 -22.09
C PHE A 772 -4.29 -10.73 -22.34
N TYR A 773 -3.08 -10.40 -22.82
CA TYR A 773 -2.02 -11.36 -23.10
C TYR A 773 -0.67 -10.87 -22.57
N GLU A 774 0.23 -11.80 -22.36
CA GLU A 774 1.62 -11.48 -21.96
C GLU A 774 2.36 -10.67 -23.02
N ASN A 775 1.99 -10.83 -24.29
CA ASN A 775 2.59 -10.18 -25.45
C ASN A 775 1.89 -8.88 -25.84
N GLN A 776 0.92 -8.40 -25.07
CA GLN A 776 0.26 -7.14 -25.34
C GLN A 776 1.15 -5.97 -25.02
N ILE A 777 1.38 -5.11 -26.02
CA ILE A 777 2.09 -3.83 -25.88
C ILE A 777 1.04 -2.70 -25.69
N PRO A 778 1.10 -1.93 -24.60
CA PRO A 778 0.17 -0.81 -24.41
C PRO A 778 0.43 0.30 -25.43
N TYR A 779 -0.64 0.77 -26.06
CA TYR A 779 -0.60 1.90 -26.97
C TYR A 779 -1.81 2.80 -26.74
N ILE A 780 -1.53 4.04 -26.42
CA ILE A 780 -2.56 4.98 -25.97
C ILE A 780 -3.56 5.35 -27.07
N GLY A 781 -3.22 5.15 -28.32
CA GLY A 781 -4.05 5.43 -29.48
C GLY A 781 -5.20 4.44 -29.68
N TYR A 782 -5.16 3.27 -29.03
CA TYR A 782 -6.15 2.20 -29.23
C TYR A 782 -6.75 1.74 -27.91
N ASN A 783 -8.07 1.84 -27.80
CA ASN A 783 -8.79 1.35 -26.63
C ASN A 783 -8.81 -0.18 -26.53
N MET A 784 -8.72 -0.88 -27.66
CA MET A 784 -8.72 -2.33 -27.77
C MET A 784 -7.42 -2.82 -28.40
N PRO A 785 -7.03 -4.07 -28.16
CA PRO A 785 -5.90 -4.66 -28.83
C PRO A 785 -6.10 -4.69 -30.34
N HIS A 786 -5.11 -4.25 -31.10
CA HIS A 786 -5.03 -4.39 -32.55
C HIS A 786 -4.02 -5.47 -32.88
N PHE A 787 -4.43 -6.40 -33.70
CA PHE A 787 -3.56 -7.44 -34.24
C PHE A 787 -2.99 -7.00 -35.58
N PHE A 788 -1.67 -6.98 -35.66
CA PHE A 788 -0.94 -6.73 -36.89
C PHE A 788 -0.34 -8.05 -37.37
N SER A 789 -1.02 -8.73 -38.30
CA SER A 789 -0.51 -9.99 -38.85
C SER A 789 0.83 -9.82 -39.55
N TYR A 790 1.69 -10.84 -39.43
CA TYR A 790 3.02 -10.91 -40.04
C TYR A 790 4.07 -9.89 -39.57
N SER A 791 3.87 -9.31 -38.40
CA SER A 791 4.90 -8.50 -37.77
C SER A 791 5.90 -9.37 -37.04
N HIS A 792 7.17 -9.34 -37.44
CA HIS A 792 8.25 -10.07 -36.77
C HIS A 792 8.75 -9.33 -35.53
N ALA A 793 8.59 -8.03 -35.49
CA ALA A 793 8.89 -7.23 -34.32
C ALA A 793 8.05 -5.95 -34.31
N GLU A 794 7.80 -5.45 -33.11
CA GLU A 794 7.03 -4.26 -32.85
C GLU A 794 7.72 -3.42 -31.80
N VAL A 795 7.80 -2.12 -32.08
CA VAL A 795 8.38 -1.14 -31.17
C VAL A 795 7.39 -0.03 -30.92
N VAL A 796 7.04 0.22 -29.69
CA VAL A 796 6.17 1.33 -29.25
C VAL A 796 6.97 2.26 -28.39
N ALA A 797 6.97 3.56 -28.73
CA ALA A 797 7.60 4.62 -27.96
C ALA A 797 6.54 5.62 -27.49
N ASN A 798 6.57 5.98 -26.22
CA ASN A 798 5.69 6.99 -25.64
C ASN A 798 6.50 7.99 -24.82
N ILE A 799 6.03 9.25 -24.79
CA ILE A 799 6.52 10.28 -23.88
C ILE A 799 5.32 10.92 -23.22
N ASP A 800 5.22 10.78 -21.89
CA ASP A 800 4.21 11.46 -21.08
C ASP A 800 4.81 12.74 -20.48
N PHE A 801 4.14 13.84 -20.67
CA PHE A 801 4.37 15.11 -19.98
C PHE A 801 3.33 15.24 -18.87
N ARG A 802 3.75 15.07 -17.62
CA ARG A 802 2.83 14.99 -16.47
C ARG A 802 3.00 16.15 -15.51
N TRP A 803 1.89 16.79 -15.17
CA TRP A 803 1.78 17.81 -14.14
C TRP A 803 0.98 17.30 -12.95
N GLN A 804 1.54 17.47 -11.77
CA GLN A 804 0.80 17.30 -10.53
C GLN A 804 0.12 18.62 -10.17
N ILE A 805 -1.20 18.71 -10.40
CA ILE A 805 -1.99 19.92 -10.19
C ILE A 805 -2.52 20.05 -8.76
N ALA A 806 -2.61 18.93 -8.04
CA ALA A 806 -2.93 18.86 -6.63
C ALA A 806 -2.25 17.61 -6.01
N PRO A 807 -2.21 17.43 -4.70
CA PRO A 807 -1.49 16.33 -4.04
C PRO A 807 -1.86 14.92 -4.55
N LYS A 808 -3.07 14.73 -5.08
CA LYS A 808 -3.58 13.45 -5.59
C LYS A 808 -4.00 13.51 -7.06
N ASP A 809 -3.88 14.67 -7.72
CA ASP A 809 -4.44 14.92 -9.05
C ASP A 809 -3.34 15.24 -10.05
N TYR A 810 -3.43 14.61 -11.22
CA TYR A 810 -2.44 14.67 -12.27
C TYR A 810 -3.12 14.93 -13.62
N ILE A 811 -2.48 15.73 -14.47
CA ILE A 811 -2.81 15.86 -15.87
C ILE A 811 -1.60 15.43 -16.67
N SER A 812 -1.78 14.56 -17.64
CA SER A 812 -0.73 14.08 -18.54
C SER A 812 -1.10 14.35 -19.99
N PHE A 813 -0.15 14.85 -20.75
CA PHE A 813 -0.19 14.88 -22.21
C PHE A 813 0.79 13.85 -22.74
N THR A 814 0.31 12.89 -23.53
CA THR A 814 1.12 11.82 -24.07
C THR A 814 1.25 11.95 -25.59
N VAL A 815 2.48 11.78 -26.07
CA VAL A 815 2.78 11.57 -27.48
C VAL A 815 3.29 10.16 -27.64
N ALA A 816 2.70 9.39 -28.55
CA ALA A 816 3.01 7.99 -28.76
C ALA A 816 3.16 7.69 -30.25
N GLY A 817 3.98 6.68 -30.57
CA GLY A 817 4.10 6.16 -31.89
C GLY A 817 4.60 4.72 -31.88
N PHE A 818 4.28 3.96 -32.90
CA PHE A 818 4.83 2.63 -33.07
C PHE A 818 5.27 2.34 -34.50
N SER A 819 6.16 1.37 -34.60
CA SER A 819 6.64 0.83 -35.86
C SER A 819 6.61 -0.69 -35.80
N THR A 820 6.29 -1.32 -36.94
CA THR A 820 6.32 -2.76 -37.11
C THR A 820 7.42 -3.14 -38.09
N LEU A 821 8.11 -4.25 -37.82
CA LEU A 821 9.07 -4.87 -38.71
C LEU A 821 8.35 -5.99 -39.45
N ALA A 822 8.01 -5.78 -40.72
CA ALA A 822 7.41 -6.78 -41.58
C ALA A 822 8.50 -7.50 -42.38
N GLY A 823 8.36 -8.84 -42.51
CA GLY A 823 9.14 -9.63 -43.44
C GLY A 823 8.58 -9.48 -44.86
N ASP A 824 9.43 -9.23 -45.86
CA ASP A 824 9.02 -9.31 -47.24
C ASP A 824 8.99 -10.78 -47.69
N ILE A 825 7.81 -11.28 -48.06
CA ILE A 825 7.59 -12.67 -48.45
C ILE A 825 7.94 -12.93 -49.91
N ASP A 826 8.88 -12.22 -50.47
CA ASP A 826 9.36 -12.60 -51.81
C ASP A 826 10.39 -13.72 -51.68
N ALA A 827 9.91 -14.90 -52.12
CA ALA A 827 10.45 -16.23 -51.88
C ALA A 827 11.83 -16.52 -52.51
N GLU A 828 12.55 -15.60 -53.11
CA GLU A 828 13.79 -15.94 -53.81
C GLU A 828 15.03 -15.09 -53.40
N GLN A 829 14.91 -14.08 -52.59
CA GLN A 829 16.09 -13.30 -52.17
C GLN A 829 16.04 -12.92 -50.69
N SER A 830 16.99 -13.42 -49.99
CA SER A 830 17.44 -13.01 -48.62
C SER A 830 16.48 -12.10 -47.85
N ALA A 831 15.90 -12.57 -46.77
CA ALA A 831 15.00 -11.85 -45.89
C ALA A 831 15.55 -10.44 -45.52
N LEU A 832 15.24 -9.45 -46.30
CA LEU A 832 15.49 -8.05 -46.01
C LEU A 832 14.32 -7.55 -45.16
N TYR A 833 14.50 -7.59 -43.83
CA TYR A 833 13.58 -6.98 -42.90
C TYR A 833 13.57 -5.45 -43.11
N ARG A 834 12.45 -4.92 -43.54
CA ARG A 834 12.28 -3.45 -43.67
C ARG A 834 11.57 -2.95 -42.41
N LEU A 835 12.25 -2.10 -41.68
CA LEU A 835 11.59 -1.32 -40.64
C LEU A 835 10.63 -0.36 -41.33
N ASN A 836 9.33 -0.55 -41.20
CA ASN A 836 8.36 0.38 -41.72
C ASN A 836 8.54 1.73 -40.99
N THR A 837 8.64 2.79 -41.76
CA THR A 837 8.58 4.13 -41.19
C THR A 837 7.30 4.27 -40.40
N LEU A 838 7.38 4.82 -39.19
CA LEU A 838 6.30 5.07 -38.23
C LEU A 838 4.89 4.62 -38.68
N THR A 839 4.43 3.48 -38.20
CA THR A 839 3.16 2.86 -38.63
C THR A 839 1.96 3.71 -38.21
N ASP A 840 1.95 4.13 -36.94
CA ASP A 840 0.93 5.04 -36.40
C ASP A 840 1.51 5.97 -35.34
N TYR A 841 0.81 7.07 -35.10
CA TYR A 841 1.10 8.00 -34.01
C TYR A 841 -0.20 8.46 -33.35
N ALA A 842 -0.11 8.75 -32.07
CA ALA A 842 -1.24 9.12 -31.24
C ALA A 842 -0.90 10.22 -30.25
N PHE A 843 -1.92 10.97 -29.90
CA PHE A 843 -1.91 11.97 -28.84
C PHE A 843 -2.99 11.66 -27.82
N ALA A 844 -2.68 11.89 -26.55
CA ALA A 844 -3.67 11.70 -25.49
C ALA A 844 -3.57 12.77 -24.43
N LEU A 845 -4.72 13.12 -23.88
CA LEU A 845 -4.86 13.92 -22.67
C LEU A 845 -5.50 13.05 -21.61
N GLN A 846 -4.83 12.91 -20.46
CA GLN A 846 -5.27 12.06 -19.36
C GLN A 846 -5.35 12.86 -18.07
N TYR A 847 -6.47 12.75 -17.38
CA TYR A 847 -6.62 13.10 -15.97
C TYR A 847 -6.45 11.85 -15.13
N GLY A 848 -5.69 11.95 -14.05
CA GLY A 848 -5.45 10.88 -13.10
C GLY A 848 -5.66 11.33 -11.66
N HIS A 849 -6.38 10.53 -10.87
CA HIS A 849 -6.59 10.77 -9.44
C HIS A 849 -6.16 9.57 -8.61
N LYS A 850 -5.38 9.81 -7.54
CA LYS A 850 -5.04 8.78 -6.54
C LYS A 850 -6.17 8.59 -5.55
N SER A 851 -6.93 7.51 -5.69
CA SER A 851 -7.97 7.15 -4.74
C SER A 851 -7.55 5.97 -3.84
N PHE A 852 -8.31 5.71 -2.80
CA PHE A 852 -8.06 4.57 -1.90
C PHE A 852 -8.37 3.21 -2.56
N ILE A 853 -9.27 3.17 -3.56
CA ILE A 853 -9.57 1.96 -4.33
C ILE A 853 -8.60 1.70 -5.48
N GLY A 854 -7.63 2.60 -5.71
CA GLY A 854 -6.68 2.58 -6.80
C GLY A 854 -6.74 3.84 -7.66
N PRO A 855 -6.00 3.90 -8.76
CA PRO A 855 -6.02 5.05 -9.66
C PRO A 855 -7.37 5.18 -10.36
N ILE A 856 -7.83 6.42 -10.51
CA ILE A 856 -8.94 6.77 -11.40
C ILE A 856 -8.34 7.49 -12.58
N LEU A 857 -8.54 6.97 -13.78
CA LEU A 857 -7.97 7.49 -15.01
C LEU A 857 -9.10 7.84 -15.97
N PHE A 858 -9.08 9.05 -16.48
CA PHE A 858 -9.91 9.48 -17.59
C PHE A 858 -9.00 9.94 -18.73
N ASN A 859 -9.11 9.29 -19.87
CA ASN A 859 -8.24 9.49 -21.01
C ASN A 859 -9.07 9.78 -22.26
N VAL A 860 -8.67 10.82 -22.99
CA VAL A 860 -9.17 11.12 -24.33
C VAL A 860 -7.97 11.07 -25.27
N HIS A 861 -8.05 10.28 -26.30
CA HIS A 861 -6.96 10.11 -27.24
C HIS A 861 -7.42 10.21 -28.69
N TRP A 862 -6.47 10.53 -29.51
CA TRP A 862 -6.60 10.55 -30.96
C TRP A 862 -5.45 9.76 -31.58
N SER A 863 -5.73 8.95 -32.59
CA SER A 863 -4.72 8.31 -33.40
C SER A 863 -5.11 8.30 -34.87
N ARG A 864 -4.09 8.13 -35.72
CA ARG A 864 -4.25 8.15 -37.16
C ARG A 864 -5.12 6.98 -37.66
N TYR A 865 -5.00 5.80 -37.06
CA TYR A 865 -5.66 4.56 -37.51
C TYR A 865 -6.64 3.96 -36.50
N ASN A 866 -7.03 4.67 -35.45
CA ASN A 866 -8.02 4.14 -34.51
C ASN A 866 -9.39 4.00 -35.21
N GLN A 867 -10.00 2.82 -35.13
CA GLN A 867 -11.28 2.50 -35.76
C GLN A 867 -12.34 2.21 -34.69
N PRO A 868 -13.59 2.51 -34.94
CA PRO A 868 -14.21 3.16 -36.12
C PRO A 868 -14.05 4.69 -36.16
N SER A 869 -13.42 5.29 -35.18
CA SER A 869 -13.18 6.72 -35.07
C SER A 869 -11.73 6.98 -34.70
N HIS A 870 -11.16 8.03 -35.23
CA HIS A 870 -9.82 8.51 -34.82
C HIS A 870 -9.76 8.90 -33.35
N TRP A 871 -10.89 9.21 -32.73
CA TRP A 871 -10.99 9.59 -31.32
C TRP A 871 -11.44 8.41 -30.46
N GLY A 872 -10.84 8.26 -29.31
CA GLY A 872 -11.24 7.33 -28.29
C GLY A 872 -11.30 7.94 -26.90
N VAL A 873 -12.13 7.34 -26.06
CA VAL A 873 -12.27 7.71 -24.64
C VAL A 873 -12.12 6.45 -23.79
N TYR A 874 -11.38 6.56 -22.70
CA TYR A 874 -11.20 5.47 -21.74
C TYR A 874 -11.35 5.98 -20.32
N LEU A 875 -12.13 5.28 -19.52
CA LEU A 875 -12.29 5.53 -18.09
C LEU A 875 -11.98 4.25 -17.33
N SER A 876 -11.17 4.37 -16.29
CA SER A 876 -10.93 3.27 -15.35
C SER A 876 -10.84 3.76 -13.91
N ALA A 877 -11.20 2.87 -12.99
CA ALA A 877 -11.07 3.08 -11.55
C ALA A 877 -10.70 1.74 -10.89
N GLY A 878 -9.70 1.75 -10.02
CA GLY A 878 -9.22 0.57 -9.33
C GLY A 878 -7.83 0.13 -9.75
N PHE A 879 -7.29 -0.83 -9.01
CA PHE A 879 -5.99 -1.43 -9.29
C PHE A 879 -6.06 -2.42 -10.46
N ASP A 880 -4.94 -2.65 -11.12
CA ASP A 880 -4.83 -3.65 -12.19
C ASP A 880 -4.61 -5.06 -11.59
N PHE A 881 -5.36 -6.06 -12.06
CA PHE A 881 -5.23 -7.45 -11.67
C PHE A 881 -5.59 -8.43 -12.80
#